data_5a21800fce55407f3ff22cc9a1781b62
#
_entry.id   5a21800fce55407f3ff22cc9a1781b62
#
_cell.length_a   1.000
_cell.length_b   1.000
_cell.length_c   1.000
_cell.angle_alpha   90.00
_cell.angle_beta   90.00
_cell.angle_gamma   90.00
#
_symmetry.space_group_name_H-M   'P 1'
#
loop_
_entity.id
_entity.type
_entity.pdbx_description
1 polymer ?
#
loop_
_entity_poly.entity_id
_entity_poly.type
_entity_poly.pdbx_seq_one_letter_code
_entity_poly.pdbx_strand_id
1 'polypeptide(L)'
;MKCLAALLLAWQALGAAAQPLPAGVTQLTQVEGITEYRLDNGLQLLLAPDPSKPTTTVNLTLRVGSRHENYGETGMAHLLEHLIFKGTPTTRNAWAEFARRGLRANGTTWTDRTNYFASFGADEAKLRWYLGWQADALVNSFIAREDLATEMTVVRNEMEMGENNPGRVLFQRTLSAMYDWHNYGKSTIGARQDVENVDIARLQAFYRRWYQPDNATVIVTGRFAPAQVLQWVSETYGRLPRPQRELPFTYTLDPPQDGERMARVRRVGGAPMIYLGLHVPPGSHPDFAAVELLAQVFGDTPAGRLHKALVQRQLAAGAFGFALAFAEPGALMLGATLAPGQALEPAQEAFAAALQAVIEAQPVTAEELERARTQWLNAWEQGFQDPEVIGVQLSEAIALGDWRLYFLGRDQVRRTTLADVQRVARERFGVDNRSWALYQPVAAPQRAPAPAKVDVAGLVRDYKGDPNAALAEAFDATPAALQAREQRSALATGLRVSLLPKGTRGRAVQARLVLHHGDEKSLFGRSAQGQLLGAVLGTGAEGLSRQQLSDRLDQLRTEVRFRLDEQRLQVDLSSVREHLPAALTLLGQVLRQAVISDETLQEKRRNGLAGIERQRKEPEALVVDALDRHASPYARGDLRHVPSFEQRVQDLEAVTVGQLRDYHREFIDARQGEFAAVGDLDVAAVRRALDTAFGGWTTARAGPYRRVARPAPAATAGRFVIETPDRQNASFRAQLVLPIDDRHADAAALRLANHVFGFFGSGRLWMRIREAEGLSYDVRSSLTFGTQDAHTRWVSTAIFAPQNRDRVEAAWQAELARSLDQGFSAGELEQARRSLLDYRRLSRSQDAALAAMATRQLHLDRDFLHEQREDERIAAVTLEQVNAAWRRWMDPARIAVAWAGDFKAAR
;
A
#
# COMPACT_ATOMS: atom_id res chain seq x y z
N MET A 1 19.00 65.79 -61.58
CA MET A 1 17.65 65.19 -61.41
C MET A 1 17.71 63.70 -61.27
N LYS A 2 18.63 63.15 -60.44
CA LYS A 2 18.71 61.68 -60.16
C LYS A 2 18.69 61.35 -58.67
N CYS A 3 18.57 62.32 -57.75
CA CYS A 3 18.55 62.13 -56.29
C CYS A 3 17.19 62.37 -55.63
N LEU A 4 16.14 62.71 -56.35
CA LEU A 4 14.78 62.89 -55.78
C LEU A 4 13.83 61.72 -56.01
N ALA A 5 14.21 60.68 -56.82
CA ALA A 5 13.36 59.50 -57.02
C ALA A 5 13.61 58.36 -56.03
N ALA A 6 14.74 58.39 -55.24
CA ALA A 6 15.05 57.36 -54.22
C ALA A 6 14.42 57.65 -52.88
N LEU A 7 13.89 58.80 -52.57
CA LEU A 7 13.24 59.11 -51.30
C LEU A 7 11.71 58.90 -51.27
N LEU A 8 11.08 58.65 -52.44
CA LEU A 8 9.62 58.39 -52.56
C LEU A 8 9.30 56.90 -52.56
N LEU A 9 10.26 56.01 -52.68
CA LEU A 9 10.13 54.52 -52.55
C LEU A 9 10.38 54.02 -51.15
N ALA A 10 10.97 54.83 -50.26
CA ALA A 10 11.24 54.47 -48.87
C ALA A 10 10.07 54.75 -47.87
N TRP A 11 8.99 55.38 -48.34
CA TRP A 11 7.85 55.79 -47.51
C TRP A 11 6.56 54.97 -47.73
N GLN A 12 6.59 53.89 -48.53
CA GLN A 12 5.47 52.97 -48.67
C GLN A 12 5.65 51.65 -47.86
N ALA A 13 6.72 51.56 -47.06
CA ALA A 13 6.98 50.41 -46.20
C ALA A 13 6.62 50.66 -44.70
N LEU A 14 6.01 51.76 -44.37
CA LEU A 14 5.57 52.07 -43.02
C LEU A 14 4.04 52.31 -43.01
N GLY A 15 3.30 51.31 -42.61
CA GLY A 15 1.89 51.50 -42.28
C GLY A 15 0.94 50.35 -42.51
N ALA A 16 1.36 49.13 -42.24
CA ALA A 16 0.34 48.16 -41.80
C ALA A 16 0.04 48.50 -40.33
N ALA A 17 -0.88 49.46 -40.11
CA ALA A 17 -1.42 49.71 -38.80
C ALA A 17 -1.97 48.39 -38.29
N ALA A 18 -1.37 47.84 -37.20
CA ALA A 18 -1.88 46.66 -36.53
C ALA A 18 -3.36 46.92 -36.25
N GLN A 19 -4.25 46.19 -36.88
CA GLN A 19 -5.68 46.28 -36.56
C GLN A 19 -5.86 46.05 -35.06
N PRO A 20 -6.63 46.89 -34.36
CA PRO A 20 -6.83 46.70 -32.93
C PRO A 20 -7.47 45.33 -32.69
N LEU A 21 -6.97 44.63 -31.67
CA LEU A 21 -7.53 43.34 -31.28
C LEU A 21 -8.99 43.49 -30.88
N PRO A 22 -9.85 42.49 -31.14
CA PRO A 22 -11.22 42.52 -30.63
C PRO A 22 -11.24 42.67 -29.11
N ALA A 23 -12.31 43.30 -28.60
CA ALA A 23 -12.48 43.46 -27.16
C ALA A 23 -12.48 42.10 -26.45
N GLY A 24 -11.81 41.99 -25.32
CA GLY A 24 -11.68 40.72 -24.53
C GLY A 24 -10.68 39.73 -25.10
N VAL A 25 -9.85 40.12 -26.07
CA VAL A 25 -8.77 39.25 -26.61
C VAL A 25 -7.41 39.90 -26.33
N THR A 26 -6.52 39.15 -25.76
CA THR A 26 -5.12 39.55 -25.46
C THR A 26 -4.15 38.65 -26.23
N GLN A 27 -3.21 39.23 -26.94
CA GLN A 27 -2.07 38.49 -27.51
C GLN A 27 -1.03 38.22 -26.42
N LEU A 28 -0.63 36.95 -26.23
CA LEU A 28 0.32 36.56 -25.20
C LEU A 28 1.74 36.40 -25.73
N THR A 29 1.91 35.61 -26.80
CA THR A 29 3.25 35.29 -27.35
C THR A 29 3.15 34.87 -28.82
N GLN A 30 4.30 34.80 -29.45
CA GLN A 30 4.45 34.26 -30.81
C GLN A 30 5.74 33.41 -30.88
N VAL A 31 5.63 32.21 -31.41
CA VAL A 31 6.76 31.26 -31.61
C VAL A 31 6.62 30.61 -32.98
N GLU A 32 7.64 30.73 -33.81
CA GLU A 32 7.77 30.12 -35.14
C GLU A 32 6.50 30.25 -36.03
N GLY A 33 5.93 31.44 -36.06
CA GLY A 33 4.76 31.75 -36.90
C GLY A 33 3.43 31.40 -36.27
N ILE A 34 3.41 30.76 -35.10
CA ILE A 34 2.18 30.54 -34.32
C ILE A 34 2.03 31.64 -33.29
N THR A 35 0.87 32.31 -33.30
CA THR A 35 0.56 33.35 -32.34
C THR A 35 -0.49 32.86 -31.34
N GLU A 36 -0.22 33.05 -30.06
CA GLU A 36 -1.14 32.72 -28.94
C GLU A 36 -1.94 33.95 -28.53
N TYR A 37 -3.23 33.73 -28.40
CA TYR A 37 -4.18 34.69 -27.83
C TYR A 37 -4.94 34.08 -26.66
N ARG A 38 -5.37 34.91 -25.72
CA ARG A 38 -6.24 34.56 -24.61
C ARG A 38 -7.48 35.40 -24.58
N LEU A 39 -8.64 34.75 -24.43
CA LEU A 39 -9.91 35.44 -24.25
C LEU A 39 -10.19 35.64 -22.75
N ASP A 40 -11.00 36.64 -22.40
CA ASP A 40 -11.36 36.99 -21.01
C ASP A 40 -12.01 35.80 -20.25
N ASN A 41 -12.71 34.93 -20.96
CA ASN A 41 -13.30 33.71 -20.38
C ASN A 41 -12.31 32.56 -20.15
N GLY A 42 -11.04 32.75 -20.48
CA GLY A 42 -9.98 31.81 -20.28
C GLY A 42 -9.64 30.95 -21.50
N LEU A 43 -10.40 31.01 -22.60
CA LEU A 43 -10.10 30.26 -23.82
C LEU A 43 -8.70 30.61 -24.36
N GLN A 44 -7.92 29.63 -24.74
CA GLN A 44 -6.66 29.77 -25.46
C GLN A 44 -6.92 29.64 -26.97
N LEU A 45 -6.35 30.53 -27.79
CA LEU A 45 -6.41 30.47 -29.24
C LEU A 45 -5.01 30.49 -29.83
N LEU A 46 -4.70 29.51 -30.68
CA LEU A 46 -3.45 29.45 -31.44
C LEU A 46 -3.75 29.65 -32.94
N LEU A 47 -3.11 30.61 -33.55
CA LEU A 47 -3.20 30.89 -34.99
C LEU A 47 -1.87 30.60 -35.66
N ALA A 48 -1.88 29.65 -36.59
CA ALA A 48 -0.71 29.24 -37.39
C ALA A 48 -1.02 29.43 -38.90
N PRO A 49 -1.01 30.65 -39.41
CA PRO A 49 -1.32 30.91 -40.81
C PRO A 49 -0.20 30.40 -41.75
N ASP A 50 -0.58 29.61 -42.75
CA ASP A 50 0.28 29.17 -43.84
C ASP A 50 -0.37 29.42 -45.19
N PRO A 51 -0.06 30.54 -45.85
CA PRO A 51 -0.69 30.89 -47.11
C PRO A 51 -0.27 29.98 -48.28
N SER A 52 0.79 29.17 -48.10
CA SER A 52 1.27 28.22 -49.11
C SER A 52 0.36 27.01 -49.29
N LYS A 53 -0.50 26.73 -48.30
CA LYS A 53 -1.39 25.56 -48.32
C LYS A 53 -2.79 25.94 -48.85
N PRO A 54 -3.44 25.03 -49.59
CA PRO A 54 -4.81 25.26 -50.05
C PRO A 54 -5.89 24.86 -49.03
N THR A 55 -5.49 24.44 -47.82
CA THR A 55 -6.39 23.90 -46.80
C THR A 55 -6.34 24.70 -45.51
N THR A 56 -7.41 24.60 -44.75
CA THR A 56 -7.52 25.10 -43.36
C THR A 56 -7.90 23.96 -42.45
N THR A 57 -7.23 23.82 -41.30
CA THR A 57 -7.59 22.89 -40.24
C THR A 57 -7.92 23.66 -38.97
N VAL A 58 -9.00 23.26 -38.31
CA VAL A 58 -9.42 23.79 -37.01
C VAL A 58 -9.47 22.64 -36.05
N ASN A 59 -8.82 22.76 -34.90
CA ASN A 59 -8.83 21.76 -33.83
C ASN A 59 -9.21 22.40 -32.50
N LEU A 60 -10.20 21.87 -31.81
CA LEU A 60 -10.55 22.19 -30.44
C LEU A 60 -9.97 21.11 -29.54
N THR A 61 -9.05 21.45 -28.68
CA THR A 61 -8.41 20.57 -27.71
C THR A 61 -8.91 20.89 -26.32
N LEU A 62 -9.34 19.86 -25.61
CA LEU A 62 -9.75 19.89 -24.20
C LEU A 62 -8.72 19.15 -23.36
N ARG A 63 -8.27 19.75 -22.26
CA ARG A 63 -7.34 19.12 -21.32
C ARG A 63 -8.09 18.20 -20.38
N VAL A 64 -8.72 17.18 -20.96
CA VAL A 64 -9.44 16.12 -20.26
C VAL A 64 -9.41 14.84 -21.08
N GLY A 65 -9.10 13.73 -20.46
CA GLY A 65 -9.10 12.39 -21.06
C GLY A 65 -9.32 11.34 -19.97
N SER A 66 -9.03 10.08 -20.26
CA SER A 66 -9.31 8.97 -19.35
C SER A 66 -8.59 9.06 -18.00
N ARG A 67 -7.50 9.83 -17.87
CA ARG A 67 -6.85 10.11 -16.60
C ARG A 67 -7.79 10.75 -15.57
N HIS A 68 -8.75 11.54 -16.02
CA HIS A 68 -9.63 12.34 -15.18
C HIS A 68 -10.91 11.62 -14.75
N GLU A 69 -11.04 10.33 -15.11
CA GLU A 69 -12.20 9.49 -14.78
C GLU A 69 -12.06 8.88 -13.39
N ASN A 70 -13.21 8.68 -12.69
CA ASN A 70 -13.24 8.07 -11.36
C ASN A 70 -13.54 6.56 -11.43
N TYR A 71 -13.55 5.90 -10.27
CA TYR A 71 -13.98 4.52 -10.14
C TYR A 71 -15.44 4.35 -10.58
N GLY A 72 -15.70 3.40 -11.48
CA GLY A 72 -17.01 3.16 -12.06
C GLY A 72 -17.45 4.18 -13.14
N GLU A 73 -16.51 5.03 -13.60
CA GLU A 73 -16.75 6.07 -14.61
C GLU A 73 -15.81 5.94 -15.82
N THR A 74 -15.10 4.79 -15.95
CA THR A 74 -14.13 4.64 -17.04
C THR A 74 -14.83 4.60 -18.40
N GLY A 75 -14.27 5.34 -19.36
CA GLY A 75 -14.82 5.53 -20.71
C GLY A 75 -15.71 6.76 -20.88
N MET A 76 -15.95 7.57 -19.84
CA MET A 76 -16.79 8.77 -19.96
C MET A 76 -16.23 9.79 -20.92
N ALA A 77 -14.92 10.03 -20.93
CA ALA A 77 -14.29 10.97 -21.86
C ALA A 77 -14.48 10.52 -23.32
N HIS A 78 -14.34 9.22 -23.59
CA HIS A 78 -14.54 8.65 -24.91
C HIS A 78 -16.03 8.66 -25.34
N LEU A 79 -16.95 8.32 -24.42
CA LEU A 79 -18.39 8.43 -24.70
C LEU A 79 -18.81 9.87 -25.04
N LEU A 80 -18.25 10.87 -24.37
CA LEU A 80 -18.49 12.28 -24.72
C LEU A 80 -17.95 12.62 -26.09
N GLU A 81 -16.81 12.09 -26.50
CA GLU A 81 -16.31 12.27 -27.86
C GLU A 81 -17.36 11.88 -28.89
N HIS A 82 -18.00 10.72 -28.75
CA HIS A 82 -19.08 10.28 -29.63
C HIS A 82 -20.31 11.16 -29.56
N LEU A 83 -20.73 11.51 -28.35
CA LEU A 83 -22.00 12.23 -28.14
C LEU A 83 -21.96 13.71 -28.59
N ILE A 84 -20.79 14.34 -28.60
CA ILE A 84 -20.63 15.72 -29.09
C ILE A 84 -21.12 15.85 -30.55
N PHE A 85 -20.91 14.85 -31.37
CA PHE A 85 -21.31 14.86 -32.76
C PHE A 85 -22.81 14.65 -32.99
N LYS A 86 -23.55 14.23 -31.95
CA LYS A 86 -25.01 14.03 -32.06
C LYS A 86 -25.80 15.29 -32.22
N GLY A 87 -25.30 16.39 -31.63
CA GLY A 87 -25.86 17.69 -31.95
C GLY A 87 -25.98 18.67 -30.78
N THR A 88 -26.32 19.87 -31.17
CA THR A 88 -26.55 21.02 -30.33
C THR A 88 -27.89 21.67 -30.70
N PRO A 89 -28.38 22.68 -29.94
CA PRO A 89 -29.58 23.42 -30.31
C PRO A 89 -29.55 24.03 -31.70
N THR A 90 -28.35 24.37 -32.21
CA THR A 90 -28.18 25.00 -33.54
C THR A 90 -27.90 23.97 -34.64
N THR A 91 -27.42 22.80 -34.32
CA THR A 91 -27.01 21.75 -35.28
C THR A 91 -27.38 20.37 -34.77
N ARG A 92 -28.48 19.79 -35.28
CA ARG A 92 -29.02 18.50 -34.78
C ARG A 92 -28.22 17.23 -35.11
N ASN A 93 -27.42 17.25 -36.17
CA ASN A 93 -26.57 16.15 -36.60
C ASN A 93 -25.32 16.72 -37.24
N ALA A 94 -24.23 16.74 -36.46
CA ALA A 94 -22.98 17.33 -36.90
C ALA A 94 -22.36 16.59 -38.10
N TRP A 95 -22.42 15.25 -38.14
CA TRP A 95 -21.88 14.45 -39.26
C TRP A 95 -22.58 14.78 -40.59
N ALA A 96 -23.89 14.95 -40.61
CA ALA A 96 -24.64 15.33 -41.82
C ALA A 96 -24.22 16.72 -42.28
N GLU A 97 -24.01 17.68 -41.39
CA GLU A 97 -23.59 19.03 -41.74
C GLU A 97 -22.12 19.06 -42.22
N PHE A 98 -21.23 18.25 -41.63
CA PHE A 98 -19.85 18.11 -42.12
C PHE A 98 -19.80 17.55 -43.52
N ALA A 99 -20.53 16.45 -43.78
CA ALA A 99 -20.61 15.88 -45.12
C ALA A 99 -21.17 16.86 -46.14
N ARG A 100 -22.25 17.59 -45.82
CA ARG A 100 -22.87 18.60 -46.70
C ARG A 100 -21.92 19.74 -47.06
N ARG A 101 -21.02 20.11 -46.13
CA ARG A 101 -20.02 21.19 -46.33
C ARG A 101 -18.68 20.69 -46.86
N GLY A 102 -18.50 19.34 -46.98
CA GLY A 102 -17.25 18.76 -47.45
C GLY A 102 -16.10 18.94 -46.45
N LEU A 103 -16.42 18.85 -45.16
CA LEU A 103 -15.44 18.86 -44.07
C LEU A 103 -15.02 17.43 -43.78
N ARG A 104 -13.70 17.18 -43.61
CA ARG A 104 -13.16 15.97 -43.05
C ARG A 104 -12.99 16.21 -41.54
N ALA A 105 -13.95 15.81 -40.78
CA ALA A 105 -13.95 15.96 -39.32
C ALA A 105 -13.68 14.67 -38.59
N ASN A 106 -13.13 14.74 -37.41
CA ASN A 106 -12.95 13.63 -36.48
C ASN A 106 -12.81 14.13 -35.04
N GLY A 107 -12.92 13.20 -34.08
CA GLY A 107 -12.53 13.39 -32.69
C GLY A 107 -11.56 12.29 -32.26
N THR A 108 -10.77 12.55 -31.24
CA THR A 108 -9.94 11.53 -30.60
C THR A 108 -9.84 11.79 -29.11
N THR A 109 -9.90 10.71 -28.34
CA THR A 109 -9.70 10.74 -26.88
C THR A 109 -8.45 9.95 -26.52
N TRP A 110 -7.63 10.53 -25.66
CA TRP A 110 -6.47 9.87 -25.09
C TRP A 110 -6.47 10.03 -23.57
N THR A 111 -5.37 9.72 -22.92
CA THR A 111 -5.27 9.78 -21.46
C THR A 111 -5.41 11.20 -20.89
N ASP A 112 -4.79 12.20 -21.56
CA ASP A 112 -4.66 13.56 -21.02
C ASP A 112 -5.49 14.60 -21.78
N ARG A 113 -6.02 14.26 -22.93
CA ARG A 113 -6.78 15.18 -23.81
C ARG A 113 -7.89 14.49 -24.56
N THR A 114 -8.88 15.30 -24.97
CA THR A 114 -9.86 14.99 -26.01
C THR A 114 -9.83 16.13 -27.01
N ASN A 115 -9.85 15.85 -28.33
CA ASN A 115 -9.89 16.88 -29.34
C ASN A 115 -10.90 16.59 -30.46
N TYR A 116 -11.36 17.67 -31.11
CA TYR A 116 -12.32 17.69 -32.20
C TYR A 116 -11.78 18.53 -33.31
N PHE A 117 -11.58 18.00 -34.51
CA PHE A 117 -10.95 18.70 -35.58
C PHE A 117 -11.64 18.49 -36.92
N ALA A 118 -11.49 19.46 -37.81
CA ALA A 118 -11.87 19.32 -39.21
C ALA A 118 -10.84 20.00 -40.11
N SER A 119 -10.56 19.33 -41.24
CA SER A 119 -9.75 19.87 -42.34
C SER A 119 -10.63 20.03 -43.58
N PHE A 120 -10.46 21.15 -44.29
CA PHE A 120 -11.21 21.46 -45.48
C PHE A 120 -10.43 22.39 -46.41
N GLY A 121 -10.81 22.47 -47.70
CA GLY A 121 -10.28 23.51 -48.61
C GLY A 121 -10.55 24.90 -48.05
N ALA A 122 -9.56 25.78 -48.11
CA ALA A 122 -9.62 27.11 -47.52
C ALA A 122 -10.86 27.90 -48.02
N ASP A 123 -11.82 28.11 -47.13
CA ASP A 123 -13.11 28.73 -47.37
C ASP A 123 -13.58 29.45 -46.09
N GLU A 124 -13.78 30.74 -46.19
CA GLU A 124 -14.15 31.60 -45.06
C GLU A 124 -15.50 31.23 -44.45
N ALA A 125 -16.48 30.87 -45.30
CA ALA A 125 -17.81 30.50 -44.83
C ALA A 125 -17.80 29.18 -44.05
N LYS A 126 -17.01 28.18 -44.51
CA LYS A 126 -16.84 26.93 -43.83
C LYS A 126 -16.09 27.12 -42.51
N LEU A 127 -15.03 27.92 -42.51
CA LEU A 127 -14.25 28.23 -41.31
C LEU A 127 -15.11 28.92 -40.25
N ARG A 128 -15.83 29.97 -40.62
CA ARG A 128 -16.72 30.67 -39.69
C ARG A 128 -17.82 29.79 -39.12
N TRP A 129 -18.42 28.95 -39.99
CA TRP A 129 -19.44 28.01 -39.56
C TRP A 129 -18.90 27.00 -38.60
N TYR A 130 -17.71 26.41 -38.87
CA TYR A 130 -17.12 25.36 -38.04
C TYR A 130 -16.70 25.90 -36.65
N LEU A 131 -16.12 27.11 -36.61
CA LEU A 131 -15.83 27.79 -35.33
C LEU A 131 -17.11 28.04 -34.52
N GLY A 132 -18.21 28.44 -35.17
CA GLY A 132 -19.49 28.60 -34.48
C GLY A 132 -20.08 27.31 -33.96
N TRP A 133 -20.00 26.23 -34.76
CA TRP A 133 -20.42 24.90 -34.32
C TRP A 133 -19.59 24.38 -33.15
N GLN A 134 -18.26 24.51 -33.20
CA GLN A 134 -17.40 24.06 -32.09
C GLN A 134 -17.67 24.87 -30.81
N ALA A 135 -17.90 26.18 -30.89
CA ALA A 135 -18.21 27.00 -29.74
C ALA A 135 -19.55 26.59 -29.09
N ASP A 136 -20.57 26.27 -29.92
CA ASP A 136 -21.83 25.74 -29.41
C ASP A 136 -21.68 24.33 -28.81
N ALA A 137 -20.99 23.46 -29.51
CA ALA A 137 -20.73 22.07 -29.05
C ALA A 137 -19.91 22.01 -27.75
N LEU A 138 -19.06 22.99 -27.49
CA LEU A 138 -18.27 23.06 -26.27
C LEU A 138 -19.13 23.14 -25.00
N VAL A 139 -20.29 23.80 -25.03
CA VAL A 139 -21.09 24.06 -23.83
C VAL A 139 -22.56 23.67 -23.94
N ASN A 140 -23.08 23.44 -25.15
CA ASN A 140 -24.51 23.24 -25.40
C ASN A 140 -24.84 21.86 -26.03
N SER A 141 -23.90 20.94 -26.16
CA SER A 141 -24.22 19.59 -26.68
C SER A 141 -25.27 18.92 -25.81
N PHE A 142 -26.19 18.22 -26.43
CA PHE A 142 -27.37 17.65 -25.74
C PHE A 142 -27.00 16.61 -24.71
N ILE A 143 -26.00 15.77 -24.98
CA ILE A 143 -25.61 14.61 -24.16
C ILE A 143 -26.89 13.90 -23.69
N ALA A 144 -27.71 13.47 -24.65
CA ALA A 144 -29.03 12.94 -24.38
C ALA A 144 -28.99 11.41 -24.12
N ARG A 145 -29.93 10.92 -23.34
CA ARG A 145 -30.08 9.49 -23.00
C ARG A 145 -30.34 8.64 -24.25
N GLU A 146 -31.15 9.17 -25.18
CA GLU A 146 -31.49 8.49 -26.44
C GLU A 146 -30.25 8.33 -27.33
N ASP A 147 -29.42 9.36 -27.41
CA ASP A 147 -28.18 9.35 -28.18
C ASP A 147 -27.18 8.38 -27.55
N LEU A 148 -27.07 8.37 -26.22
CA LEU A 148 -26.23 7.43 -25.47
C LEU A 148 -26.65 5.97 -25.75
N ALA A 149 -27.96 5.67 -25.75
CA ALA A 149 -28.47 4.33 -26.03
C ALA A 149 -28.11 3.84 -27.45
N THR A 150 -28.09 4.76 -28.42
CA THR A 150 -27.70 4.45 -29.80
C THR A 150 -26.19 4.26 -29.92
N GLU A 151 -25.40 5.18 -29.33
CA GLU A 151 -23.93 5.12 -29.38
C GLU A 151 -23.35 3.96 -28.58
N MET A 152 -24.05 3.46 -27.57
CA MET A 152 -23.63 2.29 -26.79
C MET A 152 -23.34 1.09 -27.69
N THR A 153 -24.16 0.87 -28.75
CA THR A 153 -23.89 -0.23 -29.70
C THR A 153 -22.62 0.01 -30.51
N VAL A 154 -22.35 1.26 -30.89
CA VAL A 154 -21.15 1.65 -31.64
C VAL A 154 -19.89 1.45 -30.78
N VAL A 155 -19.90 1.97 -29.56
CA VAL A 155 -18.77 1.88 -28.62
C VAL A 155 -18.52 0.41 -28.24
N ARG A 156 -19.56 -0.39 -28.04
CA ARG A 156 -19.42 -1.85 -27.81
C ARG A 156 -18.74 -2.54 -28.96
N ASN A 157 -19.14 -2.25 -30.20
CA ASN A 157 -18.49 -2.82 -31.39
C ASN A 157 -17.01 -2.41 -31.47
N GLU A 158 -16.69 -1.17 -31.09
CA GLU A 158 -15.30 -0.70 -31.05
C GLU A 158 -14.50 -1.41 -29.96
N MET A 159 -15.07 -1.61 -28.77
CA MET A 159 -14.45 -2.41 -27.69
C MET A 159 -14.18 -3.84 -28.20
N GLU A 160 -15.14 -4.48 -28.87
CA GLU A 160 -15.01 -5.83 -29.41
C GLU A 160 -13.92 -5.91 -30.49
N MET A 161 -13.84 -4.91 -31.38
CA MET A 161 -12.73 -4.81 -32.35
C MET A 161 -11.38 -4.67 -31.65
N GLY A 162 -11.31 -3.86 -30.58
CA GLY A 162 -10.11 -3.72 -29.75
C GLY A 162 -9.71 -5.04 -29.08
N GLU A 163 -10.68 -5.75 -28.50
CA GLU A 163 -10.48 -7.06 -27.88
C GLU A 163 -10.04 -8.16 -28.88
N ASN A 164 -10.41 -8.03 -30.14
CA ASN A 164 -9.99 -8.93 -31.21
C ASN A 164 -8.59 -8.63 -31.76
N ASN A 165 -7.96 -7.53 -31.34
CA ASN A 165 -6.61 -7.16 -31.75
C ASN A 165 -5.59 -7.58 -30.68
N PRO A 166 -4.74 -8.61 -30.91
CA PRO A 166 -3.78 -9.09 -29.93
C PRO A 166 -2.78 -8.02 -29.44
N GLY A 167 -2.33 -7.14 -30.33
CA GLY A 167 -1.40 -6.06 -29.99
C GLY A 167 -2.04 -5.02 -29.07
N ARG A 168 -3.28 -4.62 -29.34
CA ARG A 168 -4.08 -3.70 -28.49
C ARG A 168 -4.30 -4.29 -27.10
N VAL A 169 -4.68 -5.55 -27.05
CA VAL A 169 -4.86 -6.26 -25.77
C VAL A 169 -3.56 -6.32 -24.99
N LEU A 170 -2.46 -6.65 -25.65
CA LEU A 170 -1.16 -6.76 -24.98
C LEU A 170 -0.65 -5.39 -24.51
N PHE A 171 -0.81 -4.36 -25.34
CA PHE A 171 -0.50 -2.97 -24.97
C PHE A 171 -1.24 -2.55 -23.69
N GLN A 172 -2.55 -2.76 -23.64
CA GLN A 172 -3.34 -2.43 -22.45
C GLN A 172 -2.91 -3.24 -21.23
N ARG A 173 -2.56 -4.52 -21.40
CA ARG A 173 -2.06 -5.36 -20.30
C ARG A 173 -0.69 -4.91 -19.82
N THR A 174 0.15 -4.39 -20.70
CA THR A 174 1.44 -3.81 -20.32
C THR A 174 1.23 -2.58 -19.43
N LEU A 175 0.39 -1.64 -19.87
CA LEU A 175 0.09 -0.46 -19.06
C LEU A 175 -0.56 -0.84 -17.71
N SER A 176 -1.50 -1.80 -17.71
CA SER A 176 -2.13 -2.28 -16.47
C SER A 176 -1.15 -2.97 -15.51
N ALA A 177 -0.07 -3.54 -16.02
CA ALA A 177 0.98 -4.13 -15.19
C ALA A 177 1.95 -3.05 -14.66
N MET A 178 2.14 -1.97 -15.42
CA MET A 178 3.03 -0.86 -15.03
C MET A 178 2.45 -0.03 -13.88
N TYR A 179 1.19 0.41 -14.00
CA TYR A 179 0.59 1.38 -13.10
C TYR A 179 -0.29 0.68 -12.05
N ASP A 180 0.01 0.89 -10.76
CA ASP A 180 -0.75 0.31 -9.64
C ASP A 180 -2.00 1.13 -9.31
N TRP A 181 -1.86 2.45 -9.28
CA TRP A 181 -2.90 3.39 -8.84
C TRP A 181 -3.34 4.35 -9.94
N HIS A 182 -2.41 4.72 -10.81
CA HIS A 182 -2.63 5.76 -11.80
C HIS A 182 -3.57 5.29 -12.92
N ASN A 183 -4.44 6.20 -13.37
CA ASN A 183 -5.40 5.91 -14.43
C ASN A 183 -4.75 5.61 -15.80
N TYR A 184 -3.46 5.86 -16.00
CA TYR A 184 -2.75 5.41 -17.22
C TYR A 184 -2.73 3.90 -17.38
N GLY A 185 -2.88 3.13 -16.30
CA GLY A 185 -3.07 1.68 -16.34
C GLY A 185 -4.44 1.22 -16.84
N LYS A 186 -5.39 2.15 -17.05
CA LYS A 186 -6.76 1.85 -17.50
C LYS A 186 -6.93 2.14 -18.98
N SER A 187 -7.88 1.45 -19.62
CA SER A 187 -8.18 1.63 -21.03
C SER A 187 -8.98 2.93 -21.25
N THR A 188 -8.59 3.72 -22.25
CA THR A 188 -9.29 4.96 -22.63
C THR A 188 -10.73 4.70 -23.07
N ILE A 189 -11.02 3.56 -23.71
CA ILE A 189 -12.38 3.18 -24.08
C ILE A 189 -13.23 2.77 -22.87
N GLY A 190 -12.60 2.56 -21.71
CA GLY A 190 -13.25 2.17 -20.46
C GLY A 190 -13.42 0.67 -20.26
N ALA A 191 -13.85 0.31 -19.06
CA ALA A 191 -14.28 -1.04 -18.75
C ALA A 191 -15.68 -1.28 -19.28
N ARG A 192 -15.95 -2.47 -19.85
CA ARG A 192 -17.24 -2.81 -20.45
C ARG A 192 -18.40 -2.56 -19.49
N GLN A 193 -18.27 -2.95 -18.24
CA GLN A 193 -19.34 -2.79 -17.23
C GLN A 193 -19.59 -1.31 -16.89
N ASP A 194 -18.56 -0.48 -16.85
CA ASP A 194 -18.70 0.96 -16.60
C ASP A 194 -19.42 1.62 -17.77
N VAL A 195 -18.98 1.34 -18.99
CA VAL A 195 -19.57 1.89 -20.22
C VAL A 195 -21.03 1.46 -20.36
N GLU A 196 -21.35 0.17 -20.20
CA GLU A 196 -22.72 -0.35 -20.36
C GLU A 196 -23.69 0.13 -19.27
N ASN A 197 -23.19 0.57 -18.11
CA ASN A 197 -24.01 1.02 -16.98
C ASN A 197 -23.81 2.51 -16.65
N VAL A 198 -23.22 3.27 -17.58
CA VAL A 198 -22.95 4.69 -17.33
C VAL A 198 -24.25 5.46 -17.01
N ASP A 199 -24.21 6.23 -15.92
CA ASP A 199 -25.31 7.11 -15.56
C ASP A 199 -25.25 8.40 -16.39
N ILE A 200 -26.31 8.69 -17.16
CA ILE A 200 -26.41 9.89 -17.99
C ILE A 200 -26.23 11.19 -17.19
N ALA A 201 -26.71 11.25 -15.95
CA ALA A 201 -26.55 12.44 -15.13
C ALA A 201 -25.08 12.68 -14.73
N ARG A 202 -24.34 11.61 -14.46
CA ARG A 202 -22.89 11.68 -14.20
C ARG A 202 -22.12 12.06 -15.46
N LEU A 203 -22.47 11.51 -16.61
CA LEU A 203 -21.87 11.86 -17.89
C LEU A 203 -22.10 13.33 -18.24
N GLN A 204 -23.32 13.85 -18.05
CA GLN A 204 -23.63 15.26 -18.19
C GLN A 204 -22.88 16.14 -17.17
N ALA A 205 -22.67 15.66 -15.95
CA ALA A 205 -21.89 16.38 -14.94
C ALA A 205 -20.40 16.43 -15.33
N PHE A 206 -19.86 15.34 -15.88
CA PHE A 206 -18.50 15.31 -16.41
C PHE A 206 -18.34 16.30 -17.57
N TYR A 207 -19.28 16.31 -18.53
CA TYR A 207 -19.31 17.29 -19.62
C TYR A 207 -19.30 18.73 -19.09
N ARG A 208 -20.25 19.12 -18.24
CA ARG A 208 -20.33 20.46 -17.66
C ARG A 208 -19.10 20.87 -16.87
N ARG A 209 -18.38 19.93 -16.28
CA ARG A 209 -17.15 20.20 -15.51
C ARG A 209 -15.98 20.50 -16.42
N TRP A 210 -15.76 19.69 -17.43
CA TRP A 210 -14.53 19.70 -18.21
C TRP A 210 -14.62 20.47 -19.53
N TYR A 211 -15.80 20.52 -20.17
CA TYR A 211 -16.04 21.15 -21.46
C TYR A 211 -16.40 22.63 -21.27
N GLN A 212 -15.39 23.43 -20.98
CA GLN A 212 -15.52 24.83 -20.67
C GLN A 212 -14.40 25.65 -21.34
N PRO A 213 -14.61 26.96 -21.63
CA PRO A 213 -13.62 27.77 -22.32
C PRO A 213 -12.23 27.80 -21.68
N ASP A 214 -12.13 27.85 -20.34
CA ASP A 214 -10.86 27.91 -19.60
C ASP A 214 -10.05 26.60 -19.63
N ASN A 215 -10.66 25.48 -20.05
CA ASN A 215 -10.04 24.19 -20.25
C ASN A 215 -9.83 23.84 -21.72
N ALA A 216 -10.14 24.78 -22.63
CA ALA A 216 -10.15 24.57 -24.06
C ALA A 216 -9.10 25.41 -24.78
N THR A 217 -8.51 24.83 -25.82
CA THR A 217 -7.63 25.54 -26.78
C THR A 217 -8.16 25.31 -28.19
N VAL A 218 -8.42 26.43 -28.89
CA VAL A 218 -8.73 26.41 -30.33
C VAL A 218 -7.45 26.61 -31.10
N ILE A 219 -7.20 25.79 -32.10
CA ILE A 219 -6.03 25.86 -32.98
C ILE A 219 -6.54 26.01 -34.39
N VAL A 220 -6.07 27.02 -35.13
CA VAL A 220 -6.35 27.20 -36.55
C VAL A 220 -5.05 27.20 -37.31
N THR A 221 -4.91 26.28 -38.27
CA THR A 221 -3.69 26.13 -39.08
C THR A 221 -4.02 26.16 -40.56
N GLY A 222 -3.06 26.56 -41.40
CA GLY A 222 -3.20 26.58 -42.84
C GLY A 222 -3.61 27.95 -43.38
N ARG A 223 -4.40 27.98 -44.43
CA ARG A 223 -4.72 29.23 -45.16
C ARG A 223 -5.97 29.91 -44.62
N PHE A 224 -5.76 31.04 -44.00
CA PHE A 224 -6.84 31.91 -43.48
C PHE A 224 -6.30 33.33 -43.20
N ALA A 225 -7.22 34.28 -42.99
CA ALA A 225 -6.88 35.65 -42.56
C ALA A 225 -6.93 35.73 -41.01
N PRO A 226 -5.81 35.95 -40.29
CA PRO A 226 -5.76 35.94 -38.82
C PRO A 226 -6.71 36.96 -38.17
N ALA A 227 -6.78 38.19 -38.67
CA ALA A 227 -7.68 39.20 -38.14
C ALA A 227 -9.16 38.81 -38.23
N GLN A 228 -9.54 38.14 -39.31
CA GLN A 228 -10.91 37.66 -39.50
C GLN A 228 -11.25 36.52 -38.55
N VAL A 229 -10.31 35.58 -38.32
CA VAL A 229 -10.50 34.49 -37.37
C VAL A 229 -10.60 35.02 -35.93
N LEU A 230 -9.75 35.97 -35.53
CA LEU A 230 -9.87 36.67 -34.26
C LEU A 230 -11.24 37.28 -34.03
N GLN A 231 -11.79 37.93 -35.04
CA GLN A 231 -13.14 38.50 -34.95
C GLN A 231 -14.20 37.40 -34.78
N TRP A 232 -14.17 36.32 -35.57
CA TRP A 232 -15.13 35.21 -35.46
C TRP A 232 -15.03 34.48 -34.16
N VAL A 233 -13.84 34.24 -33.66
CA VAL A 233 -13.62 33.60 -32.33
C VAL A 233 -14.15 34.50 -31.22
N SER A 234 -13.94 35.83 -31.29
CA SER A 234 -14.52 36.77 -30.34
C SER A 234 -16.05 36.78 -30.41
N GLU A 235 -16.64 36.72 -31.60
CA GLU A 235 -18.10 36.67 -31.80
C GLU A 235 -18.75 35.34 -31.34
N THR A 236 -18.02 34.24 -31.32
CA THR A 236 -18.52 32.90 -30.97
C THR A 236 -18.09 32.50 -29.55
N TYR A 237 -16.85 32.11 -29.40
CA TYR A 237 -16.31 31.70 -28.12
C TYR A 237 -16.23 32.82 -27.08
N GLY A 238 -15.96 34.06 -27.51
CA GLY A 238 -15.89 35.23 -26.63
C GLY A 238 -17.21 35.54 -25.91
N ARG A 239 -18.33 35.10 -26.44
CA ARG A 239 -19.65 35.25 -25.81
C ARG A 239 -19.93 34.22 -24.72
N LEU A 240 -19.16 33.14 -24.66
CA LEU A 240 -19.31 32.12 -23.62
C LEU A 240 -18.88 32.71 -22.28
N PRO A 241 -19.64 32.49 -21.20
CA PRO A 241 -19.28 33.01 -19.90
C PRO A 241 -17.98 32.39 -19.37
N ARG A 242 -17.26 33.14 -18.54
CA ARG A 242 -16.14 32.60 -17.80
C ARG A 242 -16.67 31.61 -16.76
N PRO A 243 -16.15 30.36 -16.71
CA PRO A 243 -16.57 29.40 -15.73
C PRO A 243 -16.26 29.84 -14.30
N GLN A 244 -17.16 29.53 -13.36
CA GLN A 244 -16.98 29.85 -11.93
C GLN A 244 -16.52 28.65 -11.10
N ARG A 245 -16.41 27.47 -11.72
CA ARG A 245 -15.93 26.26 -11.05
C ARG A 245 -14.39 26.18 -11.05
N GLU A 246 -13.83 25.50 -10.09
CA GLU A 246 -12.44 25.08 -10.12
C GLU A 246 -12.32 23.68 -10.76
N LEU A 247 -11.29 23.48 -11.58
CA LEU A 247 -10.96 22.16 -12.09
C LEU A 247 -10.35 21.33 -10.96
N PRO A 248 -10.76 20.06 -10.80
CA PRO A 248 -10.18 19.20 -9.77
C PRO A 248 -8.70 18.98 -10.09
N PHE A 249 -7.87 19.12 -9.06
CA PHE A 249 -6.46 18.79 -9.14
C PHE A 249 -6.29 17.25 -9.02
N THR A 250 -5.60 16.67 -9.97
CA THR A 250 -5.21 15.25 -9.93
C THR A 250 -3.80 15.14 -9.35
N TYR A 251 -3.62 14.30 -8.32
CA TYR A 251 -2.37 14.20 -7.55
C TYR A 251 -1.92 12.75 -7.32
N THR A 252 -2.62 11.77 -7.90
CA THR A 252 -2.25 10.36 -7.77
C THR A 252 -1.00 10.07 -8.60
N LEU A 253 0.09 9.76 -7.92
CA LEU A 253 1.32 9.29 -8.53
C LEU A 253 1.55 7.84 -8.11
N ASP A 254 2.03 7.02 -9.04
CA ASP A 254 2.48 5.67 -8.69
C ASP A 254 3.80 5.74 -7.91
N PRO A 255 4.01 4.86 -6.92
CA PRO A 255 5.31 4.71 -6.30
C PRO A 255 6.33 4.23 -7.34
N PRO A 256 7.63 4.47 -7.12
CA PRO A 256 8.68 3.85 -7.92
C PRO A 256 8.49 2.33 -7.94
N GLN A 257 8.63 1.73 -9.13
CA GLN A 257 8.54 0.28 -9.28
C GLN A 257 9.71 -0.39 -8.55
N ASP A 258 9.42 -1.40 -7.73
CA ASP A 258 10.36 -2.06 -6.83
C ASP A 258 10.66 -3.53 -7.20
N GLY A 259 10.39 -3.90 -8.45
CA GLY A 259 10.66 -5.23 -8.98
C GLY A 259 10.09 -5.46 -10.36
N GLU A 260 10.65 -6.42 -11.09
CA GLU A 260 10.18 -6.80 -12.42
C GLU A 260 8.74 -7.34 -12.36
N ARG A 261 7.89 -6.88 -13.28
CA ARG A 261 6.49 -7.29 -13.38
C ARG A 261 6.26 -8.10 -14.65
N MET A 262 5.27 -9.03 -14.61
CA MET A 262 4.93 -9.85 -15.78
C MET A 262 3.43 -10.09 -15.91
N ALA A 263 2.89 -9.83 -17.10
CA ALA A 263 1.55 -10.21 -17.50
C ALA A 263 1.62 -11.24 -18.65
N ARG A 264 0.93 -12.39 -18.53
CA ARG A 264 0.85 -13.38 -19.61
C ARG A 264 -0.60 -13.50 -20.09
N VAL A 265 -0.82 -13.20 -21.36
CA VAL A 265 -2.13 -13.26 -22.02
C VAL A 265 -2.21 -14.52 -22.88
N ARG A 266 -3.20 -15.37 -22.64
CA ARG A 266 -3.49 -16.58 -23.43
C ARG A 266 -4.81 -16.43 -24.15
N ARG A 267 -4.79 -16.42 -25.49
CA ARG A 267 -5.99 -16.29 -26.32
C ARG A 267 -5.91 -17.18 -27.57
N VAL A 268 -7.06 -17.40 -28.18
CA VAL A 268 -7.12 -18.10 -29.47
C VAL A 268 -6.63 -17.16 -30.58
N GLY A 269 -5.79 -17.66 -31.48
CA GLY A 269 -5.32 -16.91 -32.65
C GLY A 269 -4.23 -15.87 -32.37
N GLY A 270 -3.82 -15.18 -33.42
CA GLY A 270 -2.72 -14.20 -33.38
C GLY A 270 -1.33 -14.83 -33.44
N ALA A 271 -0.32 -14.00 -33.51
CA ALA A 271 1.09 -14.37 -33.41
C ALA A 271 1.58 -14.18 -31.96
N PRO A 272 2.59 -14.92 -31.49
CA PRO A 272 3.22 -14.63 -30.20
C PRO A 272 3.85 -13.24 -30.21
N MET A 273 3.71 -12.48 -29.09
CA MET A 273 4.26 -11.13 -28.95
C MET A 273 4.87 -10.93 -27.57
N ILE A 274 5.88 -10.08 -27.52
CA ILE A 274 6.53 -9.63 -26.30
C ILE A 274 6.48 -8.12 -26.28
N TYR A 275 5.87 -7.54 -25.23
CA TYR A 275 5.95 -6.11 -24.95
C TYR A 275 6.69 -5.89 -23.64
N LEU A 276 7.39 -4.80 -23.56
CA LEU A 276 8.05 -4.31 -22.37
C LEU A 276 7.69 -2.85 -22.17
N GLY A 277 7.19 -2.53 -21.01
CA GLY A 277 6.99 -1.18 -20.52
C GLY A 277 8.04 -0.79 -19.48
N LEU A 278 8.52 0.43 -19.58
CA LEU A 278 9.48 1.05 -18.65
C LEU A 278 8.93 2.41 -18.22
N HIS A 279 8.88 2.70 -16.92
CA HIS A 279 8.50 4.02 -16.43
C HIS A 279 9.57 5.05 -16.80
N VAL A 280 9.12 6.18 -17.33
CA VAL A 280 9.96 7.29 -17.75
C VAL A 280 9.38 8.62 -17.21
N PRO A 281 10.18 9.71 -17.19
CA PRO A 281 9.67 11.01 -16.78
C PRO A 281 8.47 11.48 -17.61
N PRO A 282 7.71 12.49 -17.16
CA PRO A 282 6.65 13.13 -17.95
C PRO A 282 7.18 13.67 -19.30
N GLY A 283 6.31 13.77 -20.29
CA GLY A 283 6.66 14.29 -21.62
C GLY A 283 7.22 15.72 -21.62
N SER A 284 6.93 16.50 -20.60
CA SER A 284 7.48 17.86 -20.39
C SER A 284 8.88 17.89 -19.76
N HIS A 285 9.40 16.74 -19.27
CA HIS A 285 10.69 16.69 -18.61
C HIS A 285 11.86 16.79 -19.60
N PRO A 286 12.97 17.49 -19.29
CA PRO A 286 14.13 17.61 -20.18
C PRO A 286 14.71 16.28 -20.67
N ASP A 287 14.70 15.24 -19.84
CA ASP A 287 15.20 13.91 -20.20
C ASP A 287 14.29 13.15 -21.17
N PHE A 288 13.06 13.65 -21.44
CA PHE A 288 12.15 12.92 -22.33
C PHE A 288 12.68 12.86 -23.76
N ALA A 289 13.44 13.87 -24.20
CA ALA A 289 14.15 13.82 -25.49
C ALA A 289 15.12 12.65 -25.61
N ALA A 290 15.83 12.31 -24.53
CA ALA A 290 16.69 11.12 -24.48
C ALA A 290 15.87 9.82 -24.51
N VAL A 291 14.69 9.79 -23.89
CA VAL A 291 13.76 8.64 -23.94
C VAL A 291 13.28 8.41 -25.38
N GLU A 292 12.89 9.44 -26.11
CA GLU A 292 12.47 9.33 -27.51
C GLU A 292 13.61 8.83 -28.42
N LEU A 293 14.83 9.32 -28.21
CA LEU A 293 15.99 8.85 -28.94
C LEU A 293 16.31 7.39 -28.59
N LEU A 294 16.16 6.96 -27.34
CA LEU A 294 16.30 5.55 -26.95
C LEU A 294 15.23 4.68 -27.61
N ALA A 295 14.00 5.15 -27.72
CA ALA A 295 12.94 4.44 -28.45
C ALA A 295 13.35 4.15 -29.91
N GLN A 296 13.96 5.12 -30.57
CA GLN A 296 14.49 4.96 -31.93
C GLN A 296 15.69 4.01 -31.96
N VAL A 297 16.67 4.18 -31.07
CA VAL A 297 17.87 3.30 -30.99
C VAL A 297 17.48 1.84 -30.82
N PHE A 298 16.40 1.55 -30.08
CA PHE A 298 15.95 0.17 -29.87
C PHE A 298 14.99 -0.31 -30.95
N GLY A 299 14.03 0.52 -31.38
CA GLY A 299 12.90 0.11 -32.22
C GLY A 299 13.10 0.29 -33.72
N ASP A 300 14.13 0.99 -34.17
CA ASP A 300 14.38 1.24 -35.61
C ASP A 300 14.58 -0.06 -36.41
N THR A 301 14.24 -0.01 -37.68
CA THR A 301 14.48 -1.08 -38.63
C THR A 301 15.18 -0.51 -39.87
N PRO A 302 16.33 -1.10 -40.29
CA PRO A 302 16.98 -2.33 -39.81
C PRO A 302 18.04 -2.11 -38.74
N ALA A 303 18.33 -0.86 -38.34
CA ALA A 303 19.53 -0.52 -37.58
C ALA A 303 19.33 -0.64 -36.05
N GLY A 304 18.09 -0.77 -35.57
CA GLY A 304 17.76 -0.81 -34.16
C GLY A 304 18.27 -2.05 -33.42
N ARG A 305 18.53 -1.88 -32.14
CA ARG A 305 19.13 -2.94 -31.32
C ARG A 305 18.23 -4.16 -31.21
N LEU A 306 16.91 -3.99 -31.08
CA LEU A 306 15.96 -5.09 -31.04
C LEU A 306 15.87 -5.80 -32.41
N HIS A 307 15.95 -5.05 -33.52
CA HIS A 307 16.00 -5.67 -34.85
C HIS A 307 17.24 -6.57 -34.97
N LYS A 308 18.41 -6.11 -34.56
CA LYS A 308 19.64 -6.90 -34.57
C LYS A 308 19.60 -8.10 -33.64
N ALA A 309 19.08 -7.89 -32.42
CA ALA A 309 19.05 -8.95 -31.41
C ALA A 309 17.99 -10.03 -31.67
N LEU A 310 16.88 -9.69 -32.31
CA LEU A 310 15.71 -10.56 -32.46
C LEU A 310 15.44 -10.93 -33.93
N VAL A 311 15.31 -9.93 -34.82
CA VAL A 311 14.87 -10.16 -36.20
C VAL A 311 15.99 -10.77 -37.04
N GLN A 312 17.20 -10.20 -36.98
CA GLN A 312 18.35 -10.75 -37.71
C GLN A 312 18.73 -12.15 -37.23
N ARG A 313 18.46 -12.46 -35.94
CA ARG A 313 18.68 -13.80 -35.38
C ARG A 313 17.49 -14.75 -35.58
N GLN A 314 16.48 -14.33 -36.32
CA GLN A 314 15.26 -15.11 -36.60
C GLN A 314 14.46 -15.50 -35.33
N LEU A 315 14.60 -14.75 -34.24
CA LEU A 315 13.83 -14.95 -33.01
C LEU A 315 12.51 -14.17 -33.04
N ALA A 316 12.36 -13.16 -33.90
CA ALA A 316 11.16 -12.41 -34.13
C ALA A 316 10.95 -12.07 -35.61
N ALA A 317 9.72 -11.82 -36.01
CA ALA A 317 9.35 -11.32 -37.33
C ALA A 317 9.49 -9.79 -37.43
N GLY A 318 9.35 -9.07 -36.34
CA GLY A 318 9.49 -7.61 -36.27
C GLY A 318 9.72 -7.13 -34.86
N ALA A 319 10.28 -5.94 -34.73
CA ALA A 319 10.48 -5.26 -33.45
C ALA A 319 10.13 -3.77 -33.58
N PHE A 320 9.79 -3.12 -32.50
CA PHE A 320 9.44 -1.70 -32.46
C PHE A 320 9.79 -1.07 -31.12
N GLY A 321 9.81 0.27 -31.09
CA GLY A 321 9.95 1.06 -29.89
C GLY A 321 9.28 2.42 -30.07
N PHE A 322 8.57 2.91 -29.03
CA PHE A 322 8.00 4.24 -29.00
C PHE A 322 7.84 4.74 -27.56
N ALA A 323 7.92 6.04 -27.38
CA ALA A 323 7.69 6.69 -26.11
C ALA A 323 6.24 7.19 -26.00
N LEU A 324 5.65 7.10 -24.81
CA LEU A 324 4.36 7.64 -24.46
C LEU A 324 4.58 8.88 -23.58
N ALA A 325 4.49 10.05 -24.21
CA ALA A 325 4.56 11.35 -23.57
C ALA A 325 3.25 11.62 -22.84
N PHE A 326 3.21 11.40 -21.54
CA PHE A 326 2.06 11.72 -20.69
C PHE A 326 2.32 13.01 -19.89
N ALA A 327 1.26 13.64 -19.42
CA ALA A 327 1.36 14.84 -18.57
C ALA A 327 2.05 14.56 -17.23
N GLU A 328 1.91 13.36 -16.73
CA GLU A 328 2.58 12.79 -15.55
C GLU A 328 3.56 11.68 -15.98
N PRO A 329 4.28 11.00 -15.08
CA PRO A 329 5.28 10.00 -15.49
C PRO A 329 4.74 9.01 -16.52
N GLY A 330 5.42 8.95 -17.68
CA GLY A 330 5.00 8.22 -18.85
C GLY A 330 5.62 6.85 -19.00
N ALA A 331 5.62 6.32 -20.22
CA ALA A 331 6.14 4.99 -20.52
C ALA A 331 7.01 4.96 -21.77
N LEU A 332 8.09 4.18 -21.74
CA LEU A 332 8.79 3.71 -22.94
C LEU A 332 8.30 2.30 -23.24
N MET A 333 7.72 2.12 -24.42
CA MET A 333 7.22 0.84 -24.91
C MET A 333 8.17 0.27 -25.94
N LEU A 334 8.67 -0.92 -25.67
CA LEU A 334 9.46 -1.71 -26.59
C LEU A 334 8.74 -3.03 -26.86
N GLY A 335 8.88 -3.59 -28.05
CA GLY A 335 8.20 -4.84 -28.34
C GLY A 335 8.70 -5.61 -29.54
N ALA A 336 8.25 -6.88 -29.62
CA ALA A 336 8.55 -7.76 -30.74
C ALA A 336 7.34 -8.66 -31.05
N THR A 337 7.13 -8.92 -32.34
CA THR A 337 6.18 -9.90 -32.85
C THR A 337 6.95 -11.08 -33.41
N LEU A 338 6.63 -12.28 -32.94
CA LEU A 338 7.28 -13.52 -33.38
C LEU A 338 6.49 -14.16 -34.54
N ALA A 339 7.11 -15.06 -35.25
CA ALA A 339 6.39 -15.86 -36.23
C ALA A 339 5.45 -16.87 -35.52
N PRO A 340 4.34 -17.25 -36.16
CA PRO A 340 3.43 -18.27 -35.62
C PRO A 340 4.18 -19.55 -35.24
N GLY A 341 3.96 -20.05 -34.04
CA GLY A 341 4.56 -21.29 -33.52
C GLY A 341 5.95 -21.12 -32.91
N GLN A 342 6.56 -19.91 -32.93
CA GLN A 342 7.81 -19.67 -32.24
C GLN A 342 7.60 -19.60 -30.71
N ALA A 343 8.57 -20.10 -29.95
CA ALA A 343 8.59 -20.00 -28.50
C ALA A 343 8.93 -18.55 -28.04
N LEU A 344 8.30 -18.11 -26.98
CA LEU A 344 8.51 -16.75 -26.42
C LEU A 344 9.83 -16.62 -25.65
N GLU A 345 10.24 -17.66 -24.95
CA GLU A 345 11.32 -17.65 -24.00
C GLU A 345 12.68 -17.26 -24.62
N PRO A 346 13.15 -17.85 -25.74
CA PRO A 346 14.42 -17.46 -26.35
C PRO A 346 14.43 -16.02 -26.86
N ALA A 347 13.28 -15.53 -27.34
CA ALA A 347 13.17 -14.14 -27.78
C ALA A 347 13.17 -13.17 -26.57
N GLN A 348 12.49 -13.52 -25.49
CA GLN A 348 12.49 -12.74 -24.25
C GLN A 348 13.89 -12.66 -23.63
N GLU A 349 14.62 -13.76 -23.58
CA GLU A 349 16.00 -13.80 -23.09
C GLU A 349 16.94 -12.90 -23.93
N ALA A 350 16.85 -12.99 -25.25
CA ALA A 350 17.64 -12.15 -26.15
C ALA A 350 17.27 -10.66 -26.04
N PHE A 351 15.98 -10.36 -25.83
CA PHE A 351 15.47 -9.02 -25.58
C PHE A 351 16.05 -8.46 -24.26
N ALA A 352 15.92 -9.21 -23.18
CA ALA A 352 16.46 -8.83 -21.87
C ALA A 352 17.99 -8.63 -21.91
N ALA A 353 18.70 -9.49 -22.63
CA ALA A 353 20.14 -9.36 -22.84
C ALA A 353 20.52 -8.07 -23.61
N ALA A 354 19.73 -7.67 -24.61
CA ALA A 354 19.96 -6.42 -25.35
C ALA A 354 19.77 -5.18 -24.47
N LEU A 355 18.82 -5.21 -23.51
CA LEU A 355 18.64 -4.14 -22.53
C LEU A 355 19.77 -4.09 -21.52
N GLN A 356 20.20 -5.25 -21.03
CA GLN A 356 21.29 -5.31 -20.07
C GLN A 356 22.61 -4.85 -20.68
N ALA A 357 22.84 -5.22 -21.93
CA ALA A 357 24.05 -4.83 -22.66
C ALA A 357 24.21 -3.31 -22.77
N VAL A 358 23.10 -2.55 -22.93
CA VAL A 358 23.19 -1.07 -23.03
C VAL A 358 23.57 -0.41 -21.71
N ILE A 359 23.27 -1.05 -20.59
CA ILE A 359 23.63 -0.55 -19.26
C ILE A 359 25.11 -0.83 -18.94
N GLU A 360 25.58 -2.03 -19.27
CA GLU A 360 26.86 -2.57 -18.78
C GLU A 360 27.98 -2.57 -19.85
N ALA A 361 27.78 -3.32 -20.92
CA ALA A 361 28.84 -3.71 -21.83
C ALA A 361 28.85 -2.94 -23.18
N GLN A 362 27.69 -2.49 -23.63
CA GLN A 362 27.51 -1.87 -24.95
C GLN A 362 26.64 -0.62 -24.85
N PRO A 363 27.11 0.46 -24.21
CA PRO A 363 26.35 1.71 -24.13
C PRO A 363 26.02 2.22 -25.53
N VAL A 364 25.03 3.11 -25.63
CA VAL A 364 24.65 3.75 -26.89
C VAL A 364 25.86 4.45 -27.48
N THR A 365 26.07 4.26 -28.79
CA THR A 365 27.17 4.87 -29.51
C THR A 365 26.77 6.23 -30.09
N ALA A 366 27.78 7.05 -30.43
CA ALA A 366 27.53 8.34 -31.10
C ALA A 366 26.83 8.15 -32.45
N GLU A 367 27.18 7.09 -33.21
CA GLU A 367 26.55 6.80 -34.50
C GLU A 367 25.06 6.42 -34.35
N GLU A 368 24.73 5.62 -33.36
CA GLU A 368 23.31 5.27 -33.05
C GLU A 368 22.51 6.52 -32.65
N LEU A 369 23.09 7.37 -31.82
CA LEU A 369 22.47 8.62 -31.42
C LEU A 369 22.21 9.55 -32.59
N GLU A 370 23.24 9.77 -33.47
CA GLU A 370 23.08 10.68 -34.62
C GLU A 370 22.07 10.13 -35.64
N ARG A 371 21.99 8.83 -35.82
CA ARG A 371 20.99 8.20 -36.68
C ARG A 371 19.57 8.44 -36.12
N ALA A 372 19.36 8.14 -34.82
CA ALA A 372 18.10 8.31 -34.15
C ALA A 372 17.66 9.78 -34.17
N ARG A 373 18.58 10.72 -33.87
CA ARG A 373 18.32 12.17 -33.93
C ARG A 373 17.92 12.62 -35.33
N THR A 374 18.64 12.21 -36.34
CA THR A 374 18.35 12.57 -37.74
C THR A 374 16.97 12.07 -38.16
N GLN A 375 16.64 10.83 -37.84
CA GLN A 375 15.33 10.25 -38.18
C GLN A 375 14.19 10.99 -37.44
N TRP A 376 14.36 11.27 -36.15
CA TRP A 376 13.37 11.98 -35.34
C TRP A 376 13.16 13.41 -35.87
N LEU A 377 14.24 14.16 -36.13
CA LEU A 377 14.16 15.53 -36.65
C LEU A 377 13.54 15.58 -38.05
N ASN A 378 13.88 14.65 -38.94
CA ASN A 378 13.25 14.58 -40.25
C ASN A 378 11.75 14.30 -40.18
N ALA A 379 11.32 13.41 -39.29
CA ALA A 379 9.89 13.14 -39.05
C ALA A 379 9.17 14.36 -38.49
N TRP A 380 9.80 15.07 -37.54
CA TRP A 380 9.26 16.32 -36.98
C TRP A 380 9.13 17.41 -38.04
N GLU A 381 10.15 17.63 -38.87
CA GLU A 381 10.15 18.62 -39.94
C GLU A 381 9.10 18.32 -41.03
N GLN A 382 8.94 17.04 -41.38
CA GLN A 382 7.88 16.61 -42.30
C GLN A 382 6.49 16.86 -41.71
N GLY A 383 6.27 16.55 -40.42
CA GLY A 383 5.02 16.80 -39.73
C GLY A 383 4.68 18.31 -39.63
N PHE A 384 5.70 19.14 -39.41
CA PHE A 384 5.52 20.60 -39.30
C PHE A 384 5.17 21.26 -40.64
N GLN A 385 5.28 20.58 -41.77
CA GLN A 385 4.85 21.08 -43.08
C GLN A 385 3.36 20.86 -43.41
N ASP A 386 2.65 20.07 -42.60
CA ASP A 386 1.25 19.73 -42.80
C ASP A 386 0.33 20.39 -41.75
N PRO A 387 -0.57 21.31 -42.16
CA PRO A 387 -1.46 21.98 -41.22
C PRO A 387 -2.35 21.08 -40.40
N GLU A 388 -2.77 19.91 -40.93
CA GLU A 388 -3.57 18.94 -40.20
C GLU A 388 -2.72 18.25 -39.12
N VAL A 389 -1.49 17.84 -39.49
CA VAL A 389 -0.55 17.22 -38.53
C VAL A 389 -0.17 18.21 -37.44
N ILE A 390 0.14 19.50 -37.78
CA ILE A 390 0.46 20.51 -36.77
C ILE A 390 -0.70 20.67 -35.78
N GLY A 391 -1.93 20.80 -36.31
CA GLY A 391 -3.12 20.98 -35.47
C GLY A 391 -3.29 19.85 -34.45
N VAL A 392 -3.04 18.59 -34.84
CA VAL A 392 -3.14 17.43 -33.95
C VAL A 392 -1.94 17.35 -33.00
N GLN A 393 -0.72 17.54 -33.48
CA GLN A 393 0.50 17.47 -32.66
C GLN A 393 0.56 18.54 -31.57
N LEU A 394 0.07 19.75 -31.85
CA LEU A 394 -0.06 20.79 -30.83
C LEU A 394 -1.01 20.39 -29.70
N SER A 395 -2.06 19.57 -29.97
CA SER A 395 -2.93 19.07 -28.90
C SER A 395 -2.21 18.15 -27.92
N GLU A 396 -1.22 17.36 -28.36
CA GLU A 396 -0.39 16.56 -27.46
C GLU A 396 0.47 17.47 -26.56
N ALA A 397 1.10 18.48 -27.12
CA ALA A 397 1.89 19.43 -26.33
C ALA A 397 1.03 20.24 -25.34
N ILE A 398 -0.19 20.63 -25.73
CA ILE A 398 -1.17 21.29 -24.85
C ILE A 398 -1.55 20.36 -23.68
N ALA A 399 -1.74 19.08 -23.92
CA ALA A 399 -2.02 18.09 -22.91
C ALA A 399 -0.90 17.97 -21.87
N LEU A 400 0.35 18.14 -22.30
CA LEU A 400 1.54 18.17 -21.44
C LEU A 400 1.69 19.47 -20.63
N GLY A 401 0.87 20.49 -20.89
CA GLY A 401 0.81 21.75 -20.15
C GLY A 401 1.01 23.01 -20.97
N ASP A 402 1.78 22.98 -22.05
CA ASP A 402 2.03 24.17 -22.89
C ASP A 402 2.33 23.77 -24.35
N TRP A 403 1.69 24.43 -25.31
CA TRP A 403 1.86 24.14 -26.73
C TRP A 403 3.30 24.33 -27.22
N ARG A 404 4.08 25.20 -26.57
CA ARG A 404 5.50 25.48 -26.94
C ARG A 404 6.41 24.29 -26.68
N LEU A 405 5.96 23.32 -25.89
CA LEU A 405 6.67 22.04 -25.69
C LEU A 405 6.89 21.30 -27.01
N TYR A 406 6.05 21.53 -28.01
CA TYR A 406 6.25 21.00 -29.38
C TYR A 406 7.59 21.45 -29.98
N PHE A 407 7.95 22.72 -29.83
CA PHE A 407 9.22 23.28 -30.31
C PHE A 407 10.37 23.01 -29.34
N LEU A 408 10.11 23.16 -28.06
CA LEU A 408 11.10 22.92 -27.02
C LEU A 408 11.61 21.46 -27.07
N GLY A 409 10.71 20.48 -27.27
CA GLY A 409 11.06 19.07 -27.44
C GLY A 409 12.01 18.85 -28.62
N ARG A 410 11.72 19.44 -29.79
CA ARG A 410 12.63 19.43 -30.94
C ARG A 410 14.01 19.97 -30.57
N ASP A 411 14.06 21.11 -29.91
CA ASP A 411 15.34 21.76 -29.57
C ASP A 411 16.09 20.99 -28.48
N GLN A 412 15.37 20.29 -27.59
CA GLN A 412 15.97 19.34 -26.65
C GLN A 412 16.58 18.15 -27.38
N VAL A 413 15.87 17.53 -28.34
CA VAL A 413 16.42 16.44 -29.17
C VAL A 413 17.69 16.88 -29.89
N ARG A 414 17.75 18.10 -30.43
CA ARG A 414 18.95 18.66 -31.04
C ARG A 414 20.13 18.76 -30.07
N ARG A 415 19.88 19.11 -28.82
CA ARG A 415 20.90 19.38 -27.79
C ARG A 415 21.27 18.16 -26.94
N THR A 416 20.45 17.12 -26.92
CA THR A 416 20.65 15.91 -26.12
C THR A 416 22.00 15.28 -26.45
N THR A 417 22.84 15.09 -25.46
CA THR A 417 24.19 14.55 -25.62
C THR A 417 24.21 13.03 -25.52
N LEU A 418 25.31 12.43 -25.96
CA LEU A 418 25.53 10.98 -25.80
C LEU A 418 25.52 10.59 -24.30
N ALA A 419 26.09 11.45 -23.45
CA ALA A 419 26.12 11.24 -22.01
C ALA A 419 24.70 11.23 -21.39
N ASP A 420 23.80 12.10 -21.86
CA ASP A 420 22.40 12.13 -21.39
C ASP A 420 21.68 10.84 -21.76
N VAL A 421 21.79 10.39 -23.02
CA VAL A 421 21.14 9.16 -23.48
C VAL A 421 21.65 7.94 -22.71
N GLN A 422 22.97 7.87 -22.49
CA GLN A 422 23.59 6.79 -21.72
C GLN A 422 23.20 6.84 -20.23
N ARG A 423 23.08 8.02 -19.64
CA ARG A 423 22.62 8.19 -18.26
C ARG A 423 21.18 7.73 -18.11
N VAL A 424 20.28 8.22 -18.97
CA VAL A 424 18.85 7.84 -18.96
C VAL A 424 18.67 6.35 -19.19
N ALA A 425 19.46 5.74 -20.08
CA ALA A 425 19.42 4.29 -20.28
C ALA A 425 19.80 3.53 -19.00
N ARG A 426 20.87 3.93 -18.30
CA ARG A 426 21.24 3.32 -17.01
C ARG A 426 20.19 3.48 -15.92
N GLU A 427 19.56 4.65 -15.86
CA GLU A 427 18.56 4.95 -14.85
C GLU A 427 17.21 4.23 -15.08
N ARG A 428 16.84 4.00 -16.35
CA ARG A 428 15.48 3.54 -16.69
C ARG A 428 15.39 2.09 -17.16
N PHE A 429 16.49 1.47 -17.64
CA PHE A 429 16.45 0.12 -18.18
C PHE A 429 16.78 -0.98 -17.16
N GLY A 430 16.97 -0.58 -15.89
CA GLY A 430 17.19 -1.50 -14.77
C GLY A 430 16.09 -2.56 -14.65
N VAL A 431 16.44 -3.72 -14.09
CA VAL A 431 15.52 -4.86 -13.97
C VAL A 431 14.26 -4.49 -13.20
N ASP A 432 14.41 -3.72 -12.12
CA ASP A 432 13.29 -3.35 -11.24
C ASP A 432 12.27 -2.40 -11.90
N ASN A 433 12.60 -1.76 -13.02
CA ASN A 433 11.71 -0.90 -13.79
C ASN A 433 11.03 -1.63 -14.98
N ARG A 434 11.26 -2.94 -15.16
CA ARG A 434 10.75 -3.71 -16.30
C ARG A 434 9.36 -4.27 -16.03
N SER A 435 8.42 -4.00 -16.95
CA SER A 435 7.09 -4.61 -16.94
C SER A 435 6.86 -5.34 -18.26
N TRP A 436 6.97 -6.66 -18.23
CA TRP A 436 6.79 -7.53 -19.37
C TRP A 436 5.33 -7.89 -19.59
N ALA A 437 4.91 -7.96 -20.85
CA ALA A 437 3.66 -8.58 -21.23
C ALA A 437 3.88 -9.54 -22.40
N LEU A 438 3.42 -10.77 -22.23
CA LEU A 438 3.60 -11.86 -23.19
C LEU A 438 2.23 -12.29 -23.74
N TYR A 439 2.07 -12.28 -25.08
CA TYR A 439 0.90 -12.84 -25.74
C TYR A 439 1.22 -14.23 -26.25
N GLN A 440 0.51 -15.23 -25.75
CA GLN A 440 0.68 -16.63 -26.10
C GLN A 440 -0.59 -17.15 -26.79
N PRO A 441 -0.56 -17.38 -28.13
CA PRO A 441 -1.65 -18.06 -28.82
C PRO A 441 -1.84 -19.48 -28.27
N VAL A 442 -3.09 -19.86 -27.97
CA VAL A 442 -3.45 -21.20 -27.50
C VAL A 442 -4.77 -21.64 -28.17
N ALA A 443 -4.90 -22.92 -28.46
CA ALA A 443 -6.10 -23.44 -29.10
C ALA A 443 -7.35 -23.37 -28.21
N ALA A 444 -7.18 -23.58 -26.89
CA ALA A 444 -8.26 -23.55 -25.91
C ALA A 444 -7.77 -22.91 -24.60
N PRO A 445 -8.00 -21.61 -24.39
CA PRO A 445 -7.63 -20.97 -23.15
C PRO A 445 -8.52 -21.45 -22.00
N GLN A 446 -7.89 -21.88 -20.90
CA GLN A 446 -8.59 -22.20 -19.66
C GLN A 446 -8.86 -20.89 -18.89
N ARG A 447 -10.11 -20.47 -18.85
CA ARG A 447 -10.54 -19.27 -18.11
C ARG A 447 -11.40 -19.67 -16.93
N ALA A 448 -11.21 -19.00 -15.81
CA ALA A 448 -12.16 -19.07 -14.72
C ALA A 448 -13.52 -18.52 -15.19
N PRO A 449 -14.66 -19.09 -14.73
CA PRO A 449 -15.95 -18.53 -15.02
C PRO A 449 -16.06 -17.09 -14.48
N ALA A 450 -16.83 -16.28 -15.18
CA ALA A 450 -17.12 -14.93 -14.70
C ALA A 450 -17.85 -15.00 -13.35
N PRO A 451 -17.48 -14.19 -12.34
CA PRO A 451 -18.20 -14.15 -11.07
C PRO A 451 -19.64 -13.67 -11.30
N ALA A 452 -20.60 -14.42 -10.75
CA ALA A 452 -22.01 -14.03 -10.79
C ALA A 452 -22.30 -12.97 -9.72
N LYS A 453 -23.22 -12.06 -10.02
CA LYS A 453 -23.79 -11.18 -8.98
C LYS A 453 -24.67 -12.04 -8.07
N VAL A 454 -24.49 -11.90 -6.78
CA VAL A 454 -25.27 -12.62 -5.76
C VAL A 454 -26.34 -11.68 -5.21
N ASP A 455 -27.59 -12.13 -5.22
CA ASP A 455 -28.68 -11.46 -4.49
C ASP A 455 -28.59 -11.84 -3.01
N VAL A 456 -27.79 -11.08 -2.26
CA VAL A 456 -27.59 -11.32 -0.82
C VAL A 456 -28.89 -11.15 -0.04
N ALA A 457 -29.75 -10.19 -0.43
CA ALA A 457 -31.02 -9.97 0.24
C ALA A 457 -31.97 -11.17 0.07
N GLY A 458 -31.99 -11.77 -1.14
CA GLY A 458 -32.73 -12.99 -1.41
C GLY A 458 -32.24 -14.18 -0.61
N LEU A 459 -30.92 -14.36 -0.51
CA LEU A 459 -30.30 -15.47 0.23
C LEU A 459 -30.61 -15.44 1.72
N VAL A 460 -30.75 -14.26 2.33
CA VAL A 460 -30.93 -14.12 3.77
C VAL A 460 -32.40 -13.87 4.17
N ARG A 461 -33.31 -13.66 3.22
CA ARG A 461 -34.72 -13.28 3.48
C ARG A 461 -35.43 -14.20 4.46
N ASP A 462 -35.27 -15.50 4.32
CA ASP A 462 -35.93 -16.51 5.12
C ASP A 462 -34.98 -17.22 6.10
N TYR A 463 -33.74 -16.74 6.19
CA TYR A 463 -32.74 -17.35 7.06
C TYR A 463 -32.96 -16.98 8.52
N LYS A 464 -33.26 -17.99 9.36
CA LYS A 464 -33.58 -17.82 10.79
C LYS A 464 -32.45 -18.21 11.76
N GLY A 465 -31.31 -18.63 11.24
CA GLY A 465 -30.22 -19.14 12.06
C GLY A 465 -30.47 -20.56 12.61
N ASP A 466 -29.58 -21.02 13.49
CA ASP A 466 -29.72 -22.28 14.20
C ASP A 466 -30.65 -22.09 15.42
N PRO A 467 -31.82 -22.75 15.48
CA PRO A 467 -32.74 -22.62 16.59
C PRO A 467 -32.18 -23.22 17.91
N ASN A 468 -31.13 -24.03 17.83
CA ASN A 468 -30.51 -24.67 19.01
C ASN A 468 -29.27 -23.89 19.49
N ALA A 469 -29.00 -22.72 18.94
CA ALA A 469 -27.86 -21.91 19.37
C ALA A 469 -27.98 -21.55 20.87
N ALA A 470 -27.05 -22.04 21.66
CA ALA A 470 -27.01 -21.76 23.09
C ALA A 470 -26.81 -20.25 23.34
N LEU A 471 -27.66 -19.65 24.16
CA LEU A 471 -27.59 -18.27 24.57
C LEU A 471 -26.69 -18.13 25.81
N ALA A 472 -25.97 -16.99 25.90
CA ALA A 472 -25.16 -16.68 27.06
C ALA A 472 -26.06 -16.18 28.24
N GLU A 473 -25.60 -16.42 29.47
CA GLU A 473 -26.20 -15.80 30.67
C GLU A 473 -25.71 -14.34 30.84
N ALA A 474 -26.46 -13.54 31.59
CA ALA A 474 -25.96 -12.27 32.10
C ALA A 474 -24.86 -12.55 33.13
N PHE A 475 -23.67 -11.98 32.89
CA PHE A 475 -22.48 -12.29 33.69
C PHE A 475 -21.97 -11.05 34.44
N ASP A 476 -21.88 -11.17 35.76
CA ASP A 476 -21.24 -10.17 36.60
C ASP A 476 -19.76 -10.47 36.77
N ALA A 477 -18.92 -9.59 36.20
CA ALA A 477 -17.45 -9.68 36.23
C ALA A 477 -16.82 -8.89 37.39
N THR A 478 -17.59 -8.53 38.42
CA THR A 478 -17.04 -7.94 39.65
C THR A 478 -16.17 -8.97 40.37
N PRO A 479 -15.08 -8.54 41.02
CA PRO A 479 -14.20 -9.48 41.73
C PRO A 479 -14.93 -10.32 42.78
N ALA A 480 -15.89 -9.72 43.51
CA ALA A 480 -16.72 -10.42 44.49
C ALA A 480 -17.58 -11.53 43.86
N ALA A 481 -18.22 -11.24 42.71
CA ALA A 481 -19.02 -12.23 41.96
C ALA A 481 -18.16 -13.35 41.41
N LEU A 482 -16.98 -13.00 40.88
CA LEU A 482 -15.98 -13.98 40.42
C LEU A 482 -15.53 -14.90 41.54
N GLN A 483 -15.19 -14.34 42.71
CA GLN A 483 -14.78 -15.09 43.89
C GLN A 483 -15.89 -16.05 44.39
N ALA A 484 -17.12 -15.61 44.37
CA ALA A 484 -18.27 -16.44 44.80
C ALA A 484 -18.54 -17.63 43.87
N ARG A 485 -18.19 -17.50 42.56
CA ARG A 485 -18.35 -18.57 41.54
C ARG A 485 -17.18 -19.52 41.43
N GLU A 486 -15.99 -19.05 41.76
CA GLU A 486 -14.75 -19.82 41.60
C GLU A 486 -14.76 -21.09 42.47
N GLN A 487 -14.41 -22.21 41.86
CA GLN A 487 -14.26 -23.49 42.57
C GLN A 487 -12.79 -23.93 42.52
N ARG A 488 -12.11 -23.80 43.65
CA ARG A 488 -10.69 -24.22 43.78
C ARG A 488 -10.56 -25.65 44.28
N SER A 489 -9.52 -26.33 43.78
CA SER A 489 -9.12 -27.66 44.25
C SER A 489 -7.66 -27.92 43.85
N ALA A 490 -7.12 -29.09 44.25
CA ALA A 490 -5.84 -29.57 43.80
C ALA A 490 -5.91 -31.05 43.47
N LEU A 491 -5.11 -31.51 42.50
CA LEU A 491 -4.92 -32.94 42.25
C LEU A 491 -3.88 -33.54 43.23
N ALA A 492 -3.86 -34.86 43.31
CA ALA A 492 -2.89 -35.58 44.14
C ALA A 492 -1.41 -35.30 43.75
N THR A 493 -1.16 -34.91 42.49
CA THR A 493 0.14 -34.47 41.97
C THR A 493 0.59 -33.11 42.49
N GLY A 494 -0.31 -32.30 43.03
CA GLY A 494 -0.04 -30.93 43.44
C GLY A 494 -0.49 -29.88 42.41
N LEU A 495 -1.02 -30.28 41.23
CA LEU A 495 -1.58 -29.36 40.25
C LEU A 495 -2.80 -28.64 40.87
N ARG A 496 -2.74 -27.31 40.95
CA ARG A 496 -3.82 -26.47 41.51
C ARG A 496 -4.84 -26.15 40.43
N VAL A 497 -6.13 -26.20 40.77
CA VAL A 497 -7.23 -26.07 39.82
C VAL A 497 -8.18 -24.96 40.24
N SER A 498 -8.53 -24.08 39.31
CA SER A 498 -9.56 -23.06 39.43
C SER A 498 -10.59 -23.24 38.30
N LEU A 499 -11.84 -23.47 38.64
CA LEU A 499 -12.94 -23.62 37.69
C LEU A 499 -13.96 -22.49 37.93
N LEU A 500 -14.28 -21.73 36.87
CA LEU A 500 -15.24 -20.65 36.94
C LEU A 500 -16.39 -20.92 35.93
N PRO A 501 -17.46 -21.65 36.38
CA PRO A 501 -18.57 -21.99 35.51
C PRO A 501 -19.46 -20.77 35.21
N LYS A 502 -19.78 -20.57 33.90
CA LYS A 502 -20.76 -19.58 33.43
C LYS A 502 -21.34 -19.99 32.08
N GLY A 503 -22.62 -19.66 31.86
CA GLY A 503 -23.28 -19.90 30.56
C GLY A 503 -22.70 -19.01 29.47
N THR A 504 -22.15 -19.59 28.39
CA THR A 504 -21.55 -18.88 27.27
C THR A 504 -22.29 -19.16 25.97
N ARG A 505 -22.26 -18.22 25.02
CA ARG A 505 -22.78 -18.47 23.68
C ARG A 505 -22.01 -19.62 23.04
N GLY A 506 -22.76 -20.59 22.47
CA GLY A 506 -22.18 -21.78 21.85
C GLY A 506 -21.48 -22.73 22.83
N ARG A 507 -21.73 -22.57 24.14
CA ARG A 507 -21.15 -23.38 25.23
C ARG A 507 -19.62 -23.36 25.25
N ALA A 508 -19.04 -22.22 24.85
CA ALA A 508 -17.60 -22.05 24.76
C ALA A 508 -16.92 -22.10 26.13
N VAL A 509 -15.71 -22.63 26.17
CA VAL A 509 -14.83 -22.71 27.33
C VAL A 509 -13.44 -22.25 26.95
N GLN A 510 -12.84 -21.40 27.78
CA GLN A 510 -11.43 -21.03 27.71
C GLN A 510 -10.69 -21.64 28.92
N ALA A 511 -9.56 -22.30 28.65
CA ALA A 511 -8.77 -22.88 29.71
C ALA A 511 -7.28 -22.64 29.51
N ARG A 512 -6.54 -22.64 30.61
CA ARG A 512 -5.10 -22.50 30.63
C ARG A 512 -4.50 -23.49 31.61
N LEU A 513 -3.48 -24.22 31.15
CA LEU A 513 -2.60 -25.05 31.97
C LEU A 513 -1.21 -24.40 32.00
N VAL A 514 -0.64 -24.28 33.18
CA VAL A 514 0.75 -23.85 33.35
C VAL A 514 1.48 -24.92 34.18
N LEU A 515 2.61 -25.40 33.67
CA LEU A 515 3.47 -26.35 34.39
C LEU A 515 4.82 -25.70 34.62
N HIS A 516 5.29 -25.72 35.87
CA HIS A 516 6.56 -25.14 36.29
C HIS A 516 7.62 -26.18 36.41
N HIS A 517 8.89 -25.88 36.01
CA HIS A 517 9.95 -26.88 36.01
C HIS A 517 11.34 -26.27 36.20
N GLY A 518 12.24 -27.10 36.65
CA GLY A 518 13.67 -26.84 36.76
C GLY A 518 14.08 -25.77 37.79
N ASP A 519 15.35 -25.47 37.81
CA ASP A 519 15.99 -24.41 38.60
C ASP A 519 17.16 -23.79 37.84
N GLU A 520 17.83 -22.78 38.42
CA GLU A 520 18.92 -22.03 37.77
C GLU A 520 20.06 -22.98 37.31
N LYS A 521 20.38 -24.01 38.07
CA LYS A 521 21.46 -24.95 37.73
C LYS A 521 21.06 -25.92 36.66
N SER A 522 19.89 -26.53 36.77
CA SER A 522 19.43 -27.59 35.85
C SER A 522 19.06 -27.04 34.45
N LEU A 523 18.66 -25.76 34.34
CA LEU A 523 18.30 -25.12 33.09
C LEU A 523 19.45 -24.31 32.46
N PHE A 524 20.60 -24.25 33.09
CA PHE A 524 21.74 -23.53 32.54
C PHE A 524 22.14 -24.05 31.14
N GLY A 525 22.16 -23.16 30.13
CA GLY A 525 22.47 -23.46 28.72
C GLY A 525 21.39 -24.19 27.96
N ARG A 526 20.15 -24.26 28.48
CA ARG A 526 19.06 -25.06 27.87
C ARG A 526 17.89 -24.22 27.34
N SER A 527 18.02 -22.90 27.29
CA SER A 527 16.92 -22.02 26.85
C SER A 527 16.42 -22.34 25.44
N ALA A 528 17.33 -22.57 24.48
CA ALA A 528 16.96 -22.92 23.10
C ALA A 528 16.27 -24.31 23.02
N GLN A 529 16.68 -25.27 23.86
CA GLN A 529 16.03 -26.58 23.94
C GLN A 529 14.58 -26.45 24.43
N GLY A 530 14.33 -25.64 25.46
CA GLY A 530 13.00 -25.35 25.96
C GLY A 530 12.14 -24.70 24.90
N GLN A 531 12.65 -23.64 24.27
CA GLN A 531 11.94 -22.92 23.22
C GLN A 531 11.52 -23.82 22.03
N LEU A 532 12.45 -24.65 21.53
CA LEU A 532 12.15 -25.60 20.45
C LEU A 532 11.22 -26.71 20.90
N LEU A 533 11.35 -27.22 22.14
CA LEU A 533 10.42 -28.20 22.69
C LEU A 533 8.99 -27.63 22.68
N GLY A 534 8.78 -26.40 23.14
CA GLY A 534 7.46 -25.73 23.10
C GLY A 534 6.87 -25.65 21.68
N ALA A 535 7.72 -25.45 20.67
CA ALA A 535 7.30 -25.41 19.27
C ALA A 535 7.01 -26.82 18.67
N VAL A 536 7.61 -27.87 19.20
CA VAL A 536 7.43 -29.27 18.75
C VAL A 536 6.27 -29.95 19.47
N LEU A 537 5.97 -29.57 20.72
CA LEU A 537 4.81 -30.11 21.43
C LEU A 537 3.51 -29.83 20.63
N GLY A 538 2.62 -30.80 20.62
CA GLY A 538 1.38 -30.71 19.85
C GLY A 538 1.52 -31.06 18.36
N THR A 539 2.66 -31.55 17.91
CA THR A 539 2.84 -32.03 16.51
C THR A 539 2.62 -33.54 16.36
N GLY A 540 2.29 -34.25 17.45
CA GLY A 540 1.97 -35.66 17.44
C GLY A 540 2.14 -36.27 18.85
N ALA A 541 1.57 -37.45 19.07
CA ALA A 541 1.72 -38.24 20.26
C ALA A 541 1.86 -39.71 19.89
N GLU A 542 2.28 -40.58 20.85
CA GLU A 542 2.39 -42.00 20.59
C GLU A 542 1.03 -42.55 20.09
N GLY A 543 1.05 -43.23 18.95
CA GLY A 543 -0.15 -43.73 18.27
C GLY A 543 -0.98 -42.68 17.51
N LEU A 544 -0.58 -41.40 17.49
CA LEU A 544 -1.26 -40.32 16.78
C LEU A 544 -0.29 -39.51 15.92
N SER A 545 -0.41 -39.62 14.63
CA SER A 545 0.30 -38.71 13.71
C SER A 545 -0.16 -37.26 13.90
N ARG A 546 0.63 -36.28 13.37
CA ARG A 546 0.28 -34.86 13.38
C ARG A 546 -1.10 -34.58 12.76
N GLN A 547 -1.40 -35.22 11.62
CA GLN A 547 -2.69 -35.09 10.95
C GLN A 547 -3.82 -35.64 11.81
N GLN A 548 -3.66 -36.87 12.33
CA GLN A 548 -4.67 -37.48 13.19
C GLN A 548 -4.94 -36.68 14.46
N LEU A 549 -3.89 -36.10 15.06
CA LEU A 549 -4.06 -35.20 16.20
C LEU A 549 -4.84 -33.94 15.83
N SER A 550 -4.51 -33.33 14.71
CA SER A 550 -5.25 -32.15 14.19
C SER A 550 -6.72 -32.50 13.95
N ASP A 551 -7.00 -33.59 13.21
CA ASP A 551 -8.36 -34.05 12.91
C ASP A 551 -9.15 -34.34 14.20
N ARG A 552 -8.47 -34.90 15.21
CA ARG A 552 -9.11 -35.19 16.48
C ARG A 552 -9.44 -33.95 17.28
N LEU A 553 -8.54 -32.97 17.30
CA LEU A 553 -8.80 -31.66 17.93
C LEU A 553 -9.94 -30.92 17.23
N ASP A 554 -10.00 -30.96 15.89
CA ASP A 554 -11.09 -30.39 15.10
C ASP A 554 -12.44 -31.06 15.41
N GLN A 555 -12.49 -32.41 15.48
CA GLN A 555 -13.69 -33.14 15.90
C GLN A 555 -14.14 -32.76 17.30
N LEU A 556 -13.22 -32.46 18.19
CA LEU A 556 -13.49 -31.97 19.54
C LEU A 556 -13.75 -30.45 19.60
N ARG A 557 -13.79 -29.76 18.47
CA ARG A 557 -13.94 -28.30 18.43
C ARG A 557 -12.98 -27.61 19.39
N THR A 558 -11.73 -28.10 19.44
CA THR A 558 -10.74 -27.66 20.41
C THR A 558 -9.48 -27.14 19.70
N GLU A 559 -9.06 -25.95 20.06
CA GLU A 559 -7.78 -25.38 19.69
C GLU A 559 -6.83 -25.45 20.89
N VAL A 560 -5.59 -25.85 20.65
CA VAL A 560 -4.57 -25.95 21.69
C VAL A 560 -3.31 -25.22 21.22
N ARG A 561 -2.77 -24.36 22.08
CA ARG A 561 -1.52 -23.63 21.80
C ARG A 561 -0.52 -23.91 22.92
N PHE A 562 0.70 -24.32 22.54
CA PHE A 562 1.80 -24.61 23.44
C PHE A 562 2.81 -23.46 23.37
N ARG A 563 3.30 -23.07 24.55
CA ARG A 563 4.41 -22.14 24.69
C ARG A 563 5.27 -22.57 25.87
N LEU A 564 6.57 -22.75 25.64
CA LEU A 564 7.51 -23.03 26.70
C LEU A 564 8.53 -21.89 26.75
N ASP A 565 8.52 -21.16 27.83
CA ASP A 565 9.47 -20.11 28.13
C ASP A 565 10.14 -20.40 29.47
N GLU A 566 11.43 -20.24 29.49
CA GLU A 566 12.30 -20.32 30.68
C GLU A 566 11.98 -21.51 31.62
N GLN A 567 11.13 -21.33 32.60
CA GLN A 567 10.73 -22.31 33.60
C GLN A 567 9.26 -22.73 33.50
N ARG A 568 8.57 -22.37 32.41
CA ARG A 568 7.13 -22.50 32.34
C ARG A 568 6.65 -23.03 30.99
N LEU A 569 5.97 -24.16 31.03
CA LEU A 569 5.17 -24.66 29.92
C LEU A 569 3.73 -24.14 30.08
N GLN A 570 3.27 -23.27 29.19
CA GLN A 570 1.91 -22.80 29.12
C GLN A 570 1.17 -23.49 27.97
N VAL A 571 -0.04 -23.94 28.25
CA VAL A 571 -0.98 -24.48 27.27
C VAL A 571 -2.30 -23.74 27.36
N ASP A 572 -2.68 -23.06 26.30
CA ASP A 572 -3.97 -22.41 26.17
C ASP A 572 -4.92 -23.30 25.36
N LEU A 573 -6.14 -23.47 25.86
CA LEU A 573 -7.19 -24.24 25.20
C LEU A 573 -8.44 -23.37 24.98
N SER A 574 -9.00 -23.48 23.78
CA SER A 574 -10.33 -23.03 23.46
C SER A 574 -11.17 -24.23 23.07
N SER A 575 -12.30 -24.50 23.72
CA SER A 575 -13.10 -25.68 23.51
C SER A 575 -14.59 -25.39 23.76
N VAL A 576 -15.42 -26.41 23.78
CA VAL A 576 -16.82 -26.34 24.16
C VAL A 576 -17.13 -27.34 25.26
N ARG A 577 -18.22 -27.11 26.04
CA ARG A 577 -18.63 -27.90 27.20
C ARG A 577 -18.58 -29.40 26.95
N GLU A 578 -19.17 -29.86 25.85
CA GLU A 578 -19.31 -31.27 25.53
C GLU A 578 -17.96 -31.96 25.28
N HIS A 579 -17.02 -31.22 24.74
CA HIS A 579 -15.75 -31.77 24.26
C HIS A 579 -14.56 -31.52 25.17
N LEU A 580 -14.64 -30.54 26.07
CA LEU A 580 -13.53 -30.21 26.97
C LEU A 580 -12.98 -31.42 27.76
N PRO A 581 -13.79 -32.33 28.36
CA PRO A 581 -13.26 -33.47 29.07
C PRO A 581 -12.40 -34.40 28.18
N ALA A 582 -12.87 -34.68 26.98
CA ALA A 582 -12.13 -35.47 25.99
C ALA A 582 -10.87 -34.77 25.49
N ALA A 583 -10.94 -33.46 25.29
CA ALA A 583 -9.79 -32.64 24.92
C ALA A 583 -8.70 -32.61 25.98
N LEU A 584 -9.07 -32.55 27.29
CA LEU A 584 -8.14 -32.62 28.39
C LEU A 584 -7.45 -34.01 28.48
N THR A 585 -8.17 -35.09 28.24
CA THR A 585 -7.63 -36.44 28.16
C THR A 585 -6.63 -36.55 27.02
N LEU A 586 -6.97 -36.05 25.85
CA LEU A 586 -6.09 -35.99 24.68
C LEU A 586 -4.85 -35.12 24.95
N LEU A 587 -5.02 -33.96 25.59
CA LEU A 587 -3.90 -33.12 26.01
C LEU A 587 -2.95 -33.86 26.95
N GLY A 588 -3.47 -34.63 27.92
CA GLY A 588 -2.68 -35.47 28.80
C GLY A 588 -1.86 -36.47 28.00
N GLN A 589 -2.43 -37.14 26.98
CA GLN A 589 -1.70 -38.04 26.08
C GLN A 589 -0.60 -37.31 25.32
N VAL A 590 -0.91 -36.16 24.70
CA VAL A 590 0.04 -35.34 23.93
C VAL A 590 1.22 -34.89 24.80
N LEU A 591 0.98 -34.46 26.03
CA LEU A 591 2.02 -33.97 26.92
C LEU A 591 2.87 -35.12 27.50
N ARG A 592 2.26 -36.25 27.82
CA ARG A 592 2.99 -37.41 28.44
C ARG A 592 3.72 -38.24 27.40
N GLN A 593 3.21 -38.35 26.20
CA GLN A 593 3.64 -39.23 25.13
C GLN A 593 3.98 -38.47 23.85
N ALA A 594 4.57 -37.29 24.00
CA ALA A 594 4.96 -36.44 22.87
C ALA A 594 5.93 -37.18 21.91
N VAL A 595 5.59 -37.16 20.62
CA VAL A 595 6.49 -37.67 19.58
C VAL A 595 7.37 -36.51 19.10
N ILE A 596 8.68 -36.63 19.36
CA ILE A 596 9.68 -35.64 18.95
C ILE A 596 10.52 -36.29 17.85
N SER A 597 10.30 -35.90 16.60
CA SER A 597 11.01 -36.38 15.42
C SER A 597 12.04 -35.37 14.91
N ASP A 598 13.04 -35.89 14.16
CA ASP A 598 14.02 -35.03 13.51
C ASP A 598 13.36 -34.15 12.43
N GLU A 599 12.44 -34.71 11.67
CA GLU A 599 11.68 -33.96 10.64
C GLU A 599 10.97 -32.71 11.22
N THR A 600 10.28 -32.92 12.35
CA THR A 600 9.57 -31.80 13.02
C THR A 600 10.57 -30.80 13.59
N LEU A 601 11.65 -31.25 14.18
CA LEU A 601 12.70 -30.35 14.67
C LEU A 601 13.29 -29.51 13.54
N GLN A 602 13.62 -30.12 12.40
CA GLN A 602 14.15 -29.37 11.24
C GLN A 602 13.13 -28.34 10.70
N GLU A 603 11.85 -28.72 10.64
CA GLU A 603 10.79 -27.76 10.24
C GLU A 603 10.76 -26.56 11.20
N LYS A 604 10.68 -26.80 12.51
CA LYS A 604 10.57 -25.74 13.51
C LYS A 604 11.85 -24.90 13.60
N ARG A 605 13.03 -25.55 13.43
CA ARG A 605 14.30 -24.83 13.32
C ARG A 605 14.32 -23.86 12.13
N ARG A 606 13.96 -24.32 10.91
CA ARG A 606 13.88 -23.45 9.72
C ARG A 606 12.95 -22.26 9.96
N ASN A 607 11.78 -22.52 10.55
CA ASN A 607 10.82 -21.44 10.86
C ASN A 607 11.40 -20.45 11.88
N GLY A 608 12.10 -20.94 12.90
CA GLY A 608 12.78 -20.10 13.90
C GLY A 608 13.89 -19.24 13.29
N LEU A 609 14.75 -19.83 12.45
CA LEU A 609 15.83 -19.12 11.75
C LEU A 609 15.26 -18.04 10.80
N ALA A 610 14.23 -18.37 10.01
CA ALA A 610 13.55 -17.39 9.16
C ALA A 610 12.91 -16.26 9.98
N GLY A 611 12.38 -16.55 11.16
CA GLY A 611 11.88 -15.59 12.12
C GLY A 611 12.97 -14.62 12.60
N ILE A 612 14.16 -15.14 12.95
CA ILE A 612 15.30 -14.33 13.37
C ILE A 612 15.78 -13.42 12.24
N GLU A 613 15.87 -13.93 11.00
CA GLU A 613 16.29 -13.13 9.85
C GLU A 613 15.33 -11.97 9.56
N ARG A 614 14.02 -12.18 9.75
CA ARG A 614 13.06 -11.04 9.69
C ARG A 614 13.32 -10.03 10.79
N GLN A 615 13.43 -10.49 12.04
CA GLN A 615 13.64 -9.61 13.20
C GLN A 615 14.91 -8.75 13.09
N ARG A 616 15.97 -9.25 12.46
CA ARG A 616 17.21 -8.50 12.20
C ARG A 616 17.01 -7.28 11.32
N LYS A 617 15.93 -7.23 10.55
CA LYS A 617 15.62 -6.15 9.59
C LYS A 617 14.46 -5.27 10.03
N GLU A 618 13.77 -5.63 11.12
CA GLU A 618 12.60 -4.90 11.60
C GLU A 618 13.00 -3.88 12.67
N PRO A 619 12.74 -2.57 12.45
CA PRO A 619 13.12 -1.51 13.38
C PRO A 619 12.64 -1.76 14.81
N GLU A 620 11.39 -2.24 14.98
CA GLU A 620 10.82 -2.53 16.30
C GLU A 620 11.60 -3.64 17.03
N ALA A 621 11.94 -4.72 16.33
CA ALA A 621 12.69 -5.84 16.94
C ALA A 621 14.11 -5.44 17.34
N LEU A 622 14.74 -4.56 16.57
CA LEU A 622 16.09 -4.06 16.82
C LEU A 622 16.17 -3.17 18.06
N VAL A 623 15.20 -2.27 18.26
CA VAL A 623 15.18 -1.41 19.46
C VAL A 623 14.88 -2.24 20.72
N VAL A 624 14.06 -3.29 20.63
CA VAL A 624 13.79 -4.23 21.71
C VAL A 624 15.07 -5.00 22.06
N ASP A 625 15.73 -5.60 21.07
CA ASP A 625 16.98 -6.37 21.27
C ASP A 625 18.07 -5.52 21.91
N ALA A 626 18.27 -4.30 21.41
CA ALA A 626 19.29 -3.39 21.94
C ALA A 626 19.08 -3.06 23.43
N LEU A 627 17.85 -2.73 23.83
CA LEU A 627 17.53 -2.33 25.19
C LEU A 627 17.44 -3.51 26.14
N ASP A 628 16.88 -4.65 25.72
CA ASP A 628 16.79 -5.84 26.57
C ASP A 628 18.19 -6.43 26.84
N ARG A 629 19.10 -6.41 25.85
CA ARG A 629 20.52 -6.78 26.05
C ARG A 629 21.26 -5.80 26.94
N HIS A 630 21.01 -4.48 26.75
CA HIS A 630 21.59 -3.46 27.61
C HIS A 630 21.19 -3.62 29.08
N ALA A 631 19.94 -4.03 29.33
CA ALA A 631 19.41 -4.24 30.68
C ALA A 631 19.74 -5.64 31.27
N SER A 632 20.37 -6.56 30.51
CA SER A 632 20.67 -7.90 30.97
C SER A 632 22.11 -8.02 31.46
N PRO A 633 22.36 -8.15 32.78
CA PRO A 633 23.71 -8.33 33.33
C PRO A 633 24.19 -9.81 33.31
N TYR A 634 23.38 -10.73 32.76
CA TYR A 634 23.61 -12.17 32.92
C TYR A 634 24.50 -12.71 31.81
N ALA A 635 25.37 -13.65 32.20
CA ALA A 635 26.29 -14.31 31.28
C ALA A 635 25.56 -15.34 30.38
N ARG A 636 26.16 -15.68 29.24
CA ARG A 636 25.65 -16.71 28.34
C ARG A 636 25.47 -18.04 29.06
N GLY A 637 24.35 -18.67 28.87
CA GLY A 637 23.94 -19.90 29.55
C GLY A 637 23.00 -19.69 30.73
N ASP A 638 23.03 -18.52 31.39
CA ASP A 638 22.02 -18.15 32.38
C ASP A 638 20.64 -18.01 31.71
N LEU A 639 19.62 -18.53 32.39
CA LEU A 639 18.24 -18.49 31.92
C LEU A 639 17.71 -17.06 31.68
N ARG A 640 18.29 -16.07 32.36
CA ARG A 640 17.95 -14.64 32.28
C ARG A 640 18.77 -13.88 31.22
N HIS A 641 19.74 -14.54 30.59
CA HIS A 641 20.56 -13.94 29.54
C HIS A 641 19.72 -13.60 28.32
N VAL A 642 19.93 -12.40 27.74
CA VAL A 642 19.32 -11.99 26.48
C VAL A 642 20.33 -12.24 25.35
N PRO A 643 20.19 -13.30 24.55
CA PRO A 643 21.15 -13.65 23.51
C PRO A 643 21.03 -12.69 22.31
N SER A 644 22.18 -12.38 21.66
CA SER A 644 22.17 -11.67 20.38
C SER A 644 21.51 -12.51 19.27
N PHE A 645 21.17 -11.89 18.13
CA PHE A 645 20.64 -12.64 16.99
C PHE A 645 21.58 -13.77 16.54
N GLU A 646 22.90 -13.54 16.54
CA GLU A 646 23.91 -14.54 16.18
C GLU A 646 23.93 -15.70 17.20
N GLN A 647 23.84 -15.37 18.47
CA GLN A 647 23.76 -16.41 19.53
C GLN A 647 22.47 -17.22 19.39
N ARG A 648 21.32 -16.59 19.12
CA ARG A 648 20.04 -17.28 18.89
C ARG A 648 20.13 -18.25 17.71
N VAL A 649 20.77 -17.85 16.60
CA VAL A 649 21.02 -18.74 15.46
C VAL A 649 21.86 -19.93 15.88
N GLN A 650 23.02 -19.69 16.51
CA GLN A 650 23.93 -20.76 16.99
C GLN A 650 23.22 -21.73 17.95
N ASP A 651 22.49 -21.17 18.90
CA ASP A 651 21.79 -21.95 19.91
C ASP A 651 20.68 -22.82 19.29
N LEU A 652 19.91 -22.32 18.32
CA LEU A 652 18.89 -23.07 17.59
C LEU A 652 19.49 -24.16 16.70
N GLU A 653 20.60 -23.88 16.02
CA GLU A 653 21.29 -24.85 15.15
C GLU A 653 21.89 -26.03 15.95
N ALA A 654 22.36 -25.78 17.17
CA ALA A 654 23.00 -26.75 18.02
C ALA A 654 22.03 -27.77 18.66
N VAL A 655 20.73 -27.49 18.73
CA VAL A 655 19.76 -28.39 19.40
C VAL A 655 19.54 -29.66 18.61
N THR A 656 19.56 -30.80 19.30
CA THR A 656 19.31 -32.12 18.72
C THR A 656 17.99 -32.72 19.23
N VAL A 657 17.45 -33.69 18.50
CA VAL A 657 16.26 -34.47 18.92
C VAL A 657 16.49 -35.18 20.27
N GLY A 658 17.70 -35.72 20.49
CA GLY A 658 18.07 -36.35 21.76
C GLY A 658 17.92 -35.39 22.92
N GLN A 659 18.45 -34.16 22.77
CA GLN A 659 18.34 -33.11 23.80
C GLN A 659 16.89 -32.69 24.08
N LEU A 660 16.01 -32.62 23.06
CA LEU A 660 14.59 -32.30 23.27
C LEU A 660 13.86 -33.41 23.99
N ARG A 661 14.13 -34.70 23.66
CA ARG A 661 13.57 -35.86 24.35
C ARG A 661 14.05 -35.94 25.81
N ASP A 662 15.32 -35.62 26.04
CA ASP A 662 15.86 -35.57 27.38
C ASP A 662 15.27 -34.45 28.20
N TYR A 663 15.15 -33.21 27.60
CA TYR A 663 14.49 -32.09 28.25
C TYR A 663 13.05 -32.44 28.65
N HIS A 664 12.27 -33.01 27.71
CA HIS A 664 10.88 -33.41 27.97
C HIS A 664 10.78 -34.39 29.13
N ARG A 665 11.58 -35.48 29.14
CA ARG A 665 11.59 -36.50 30.20
C ARG A 665 12.11 -35.98 31.52
N GLU A 666 13.04 -35.03 31.48
CA GLU A 666 13.66 -34.48 32.66
C GLU A 666 12.78 -33.50 33.40
N PHE A 667 12.07 -32.64 32.65
CA PHE A 667 11.47 -31.44 33.22
C PHE A 667 9.94 -31.41 33.20
N ILE A 668 9.27 -32.08 32.28
CA ILE A 668 7.82 -31.85 32.05
C ILE A 668 6.98 -32.92 32.78
N ASP A 669 6.25 -32.49 33.80
CA ASP A 669 5.21 -33.27 34.49
C ASP A 669 4.20 -32.34 35.22
N ALA A 670 3.22 -32.93 35.93
CA ALA A 670 2.15 -32.24 36.61
C ALA A 670 2.38 -31.99 38.10
N ARG A 671 3.61 -32.16 38.63
CA ARG A 671 3.88 -31.99 40.07
C ARG A 671 3.70 -30.57 40.56
N GLN A 672 3.98 -29.60 39.73
CA GLN A 672 3.82 -28.16 40.08
C GLN A 672 3.22 -27.40 38.89
N GLY A 673 2.06 -26.84 39.10
CA GLY A 673 1.41 -26.08 38.08
C GLY A 673 0.01 -25.61 38.48
N GLU A 674 -0.61 -24.92 37.57
CA GLU A 674 -1.94 -24.39 37.71
C GLU A 674 -2.78 -24.72 36.46
N PHE A 675 -4.04 -25.06 36.69
CA PHE A 675 -5.05 -25.16 35.65
C PHE A 675 -6.23 -24.25 36.00
N ALA A 676 -6.66 -23.44 35.01
CA ALA A 676 -7.92 -22.72 35.16
C ALA A 676 -8.78 -22.90 33.92
N ALA A 677 -10.10 -22.97 34.13
CA ALA A 677 -11.08 -23.00 33.06
C ALA A 677 -12.27 -22.07 33.38
N VAL A 678 -12.69 -21.31 32.36
CA VAL A 678 -13.79 -20.33 32.45
C VAL A 678 -14.74 -20.59 31.28
N GLY A 679 -16.02 -20.66 31.55
CA GLY A 679 -17.05 -20.87 30.52
C GLY A 679 -18.13 -21.85 30.91
N ASP A 680 -18.82 -22.41 29.94
CA ASP A 680 -19.90 -23.39 30.19
C ASP A 680 -19.28 -24.75 30.55
N LEU A 681 -19.11 -24.98 31.85
CA LEU A 681 -18.38 -26.10 32.39
C LEU A 681 -19.29 -27.16 33.00
N ASP A 682 -19.06 -28.42 32.68
CA ASP A 682 -19.42 -29.54 33.55
C ASP A 682 -18.27 -29.79 34.57
N VAL A 683 -18.35 -29.13 35.70
CA VAL A 683 -17.29 -29.17 36.71
C VAL A 683 -16.88 -30.57 37.12
N ALA A 684 -17.83 -31.49 37.28
CA ALA A 684 -17.53 -32.85 37.70
C ALA A 684 -16.83 -33.66 36.58
N ALA A 685 -17.24 -33.47 35.33
CA ALA A 685 -16.60 -34.12 34.19
C ALA A 685 -15.20 -33.54 33.95
N VAL A 686 -14.99 -32.23 34.07
CA VAL A 686 -13.69 -31.58 33.95
C VAL A 686 -12.72 -32.07 35.03
N ARG A 687 -13.14 -32.18 36.28
CA ARG A 687 -12.32 -32.72 37.38
C ARG A 687 -11.89 -34.14 37.10
N ARG A 688 -12.81 -35.02 36.69
CA ARG A 688 -12.46 -36.42 36.33
C ARG A 688 -11.46 -36.50 35.18
N ALA A 689 -11.63 -35.65 34.16
CA ALA A 689 -10.74 -35.56 33.02
C ALA A 689 -9.33 -35.12 33.44
N LEU A 690 -9.25 -34.11 34.31
CA LEU A 690 -7.96 -33.64 34.85
C LEU A 690 -7.27 -34.73 35.68
N ASP A 691 -7.99 -35.46 36.53
CA ASP A 691 -7.43 -36.60 37.27
C ASP A 691 -6.93 -37.71 36.35
N THR A 692 -7.68 -38.03 35.31
CA THR A 692 -7.26 -39.01 34.28
C THR A 692 -5.99 -38.56 33.54
N ALA A 693 -5.95 -37.31 33.13
CA ALA A 693 -4.88 -36.73 32.31
C ALA A 693 -3.59 -36.51 33.15
N PHE A 694 -3.74 -35.98 34.35
CA PHE A 694 -2.62 -35.42 35.13
C PHE A 694 -2.48 -36.01 36.54
N GLY A 695 -3.47 -36.74 37.10
CA GLY A 695 -3.53 -37.17 38.50
C GLY A 695 -2.42 -38.15 38.95
N GLY A 696 -1.77 -38.86 38.02
CA GLY A 696 -0.64 -39.76 38.34
C GLY A 696 0.66 -39.37 37.62
N TRP A 697 0.70 -38.15 37.02
CA TRP A 697 1.83 -37.76 36.19
C TRP A 697 2.92 -37.05 37.00
N THR A 698 3.90 -37.82 37.48
CA THR A 698 5.03 -37.36 38.30
C THR A 698 6.35 -37.95 37.81
N THR A 699 6.57 -37.98 36.50
CA THR A 699 7.64 -38.75 35.87
C THR A 699 8.93 -37.97 35.61
N ALA A 700 8.91 -36.65 35.78
CA ALA A 700 10.08 -35.83 35.57
C ALA A 700 11.24 -36.23 36.52
N ARG A 701 12.44 -36.33 35.97
CA ARG A 701 13.64 -36.75 36.66
C ARG A 701 14.36 -35.61 37.37
N ALA A 702 14.12 -34.35 36.95
CA ALA A 702 14.65 -33.19 37.62
C ALA A 702 14.09 -33.05 39.03
N GLY A 703 14.84 -32.43 39.90
CA GLY A 703 14.40 -32.04 41.24
C GLY A 703 13.16 -31.13 41.17
N PRO A 704 12.59 -30.80 42.36
CA PRO A 704 11.42 -29.93 42.40
C PRO A 704 11.72 -28.56 41.77
N TYR A 705 10.73 -27.96 41.14
CA TYR A 705 10.83 -26.59 40.63
C TYR A 705 11.31 -25.64 41.72
N ARG A 706 12.30 -24.85 41.40
CA ARG A 706 12.73 -23.68 42.18
C ARG A 706 12.79 -22.48 41.31
N ARG A 707 11.96 -21.49 41.64
CA ARG A 707 11.89 -20.26 40.90
C ARG A 707 13.26 -19.56 40.83
N VAL A 708 13.68 -19.17 39.66
CA VAL A 708 14.85 -18.32 39.43
C VAL A 708 14.46 -16.87 39.66
N ALA A 709 15.10 -16.24 40.65
CA ALA A 709 14.84 -14.83 40.97
C ALA A 709 15.38 -13.89 39.91
N ARG A 710 14.61 -12.82 39.65
CA ARG A 710 14.97 -11.76 38.68
C ARG A 710 14.98 -10.41 39.39
N PRO A 711 15.97 -10.10 40.22
CA PRO A 711 16.09 -8.75 40.80
C PRO A 711 16.27 -7.71 39.69
N ALA A 712 15.79 -6.50 39.96
CA ALA A 712 16.01 -5.37 39.06
C ALA A 712 17.50 -5.08 38.92
N PRO A 713 18.06 -5.08 37.69
CA PRO A 713 19.43 -4.61 37.50
C PRO A 713 19.53 -3.12 37.82
N ALA A 714 20.74 -2.63 38.08
CA ALA A 714 20.96 -1.20 38.17
C ALA A 714 20.59 -0.56 36.83
N ALA A 715 19.62 0.33 36.84
CA ALA A 715 19.23 1.02 35.61
C ALA A 715 20.36 1.95 35.17
N THR A 716 20.84 1.80 33.97
CA THR A 716 21.88 2.63 33.33
C THR A 716 21.31 3.24 32.06
N ALA A 717 21.56 4.54 31.88
CA ALA A 717 21.24 5.19 30.63
C ALA A 717 22.02 4.56 29.46
N GLY A 718 21.44 4.58 28.31
CA GLY A 718 22.06 4.15 27.06
C GLY A 718 21.36 4.80 25.87
N ARG A 719 22.10 5.09 24.80
CA ARG A 719 21.54 5.63 23.56
C ARG A 719 22.00 4.81 22.37
N PHE A 720 21.09 4.20 21.69
CA PHE A 720 21.33 3.33 20.55
C PHE A 720 20.62 3.86 19.31
N VAL A 721 21.36 4.02 18.22
CA VAL A 721 20.81 4.43 16.91
C VAL A 721 21.20 3.36 15.91
N ILE A 722 20.22 2.71 15.31
CA ILE A 722 20.38 1.56 14.42
C ILE A 722 19.84 1.94 13.05
N GLU A 723 20.68 1.86 12.03
CA GLU A 723 20.26 2.09 10.64
C GLU A 723 19.57 0.86 10.07
N THR A 724 18.40 1.08 9.46
CA THR A 724 17.62 0.04 8.77
C THR A 724 17.27 0.55 7.38
N PRO A 725 18.16 0.37 6.37
CA PRO A 725 17.94 0.83 5.02
C PRO A 725 16.62 0.34 4.41
N ASP A 726 16.00 1.15 3.56
CA ASP A 726 14.76 0.88 2.82
C ASP A 726 13.51 0.65 3.72
N ARG A 727 13.56 1.04 5.00
CA ARG A 727 12.39 0.96 5.88
C ARG A 727 11.64 2.29 5.93
N GLN A 728 10.37 2.25 5.51
CA GLN A 728 9.50 3.44 5.47
C GLN A 728 9.13 3.96 6.86
N ASN A 729 9.13 3.07 7.87
CA ASN A 729 8.87 3.41 9.27
C ASN A 729 10.11 3.22 10.13
N ALA A 730 10.27 4.12 11.09
CA ALA A 730 11.23 4.02 12.18
C ALA A 730 10.51 3.65 13.49
N SER A 731 11.26 3.07 14.41
CA SER A 731 10.80 2.75 15.76
C SER A 731 11.66 3.43 16.79
N PHE A 732 11.00 3.92 17.84
CA PHE A 732 11.58 4.40 19.08
C PHE A 732 11.17 3.53 20.25
N ARG A 733 12.10 3.28 21.16
CA ARG A 733 11.82 2.69 22.46
C ARG A 733 12.67 3.34 23.55
N ALA A 734 12.00 3.70 24.64
CA ALA A 734 12.66 4.06 25.90
C ALA A 734 12.33 2.99 26.95
N GLN A 735 13.26 2.69 27.83
CA GLN A 735 13.10 1.66 28.86
C GLN A 735 13.74 2.09 30.18
N LEU A 736 13.03 1.81 31.28
CA LEU A 736 13.52 2.00 32.63
C LEU A 736 13.11 0.80 33.51
N VAL A 737 14.03 0.25 34.26
CA VAL A 737 13.75 -0.81 35.23
C VAL A 737 13.73 -0.21 36.64
N LEU A 738 12.63 -0.49 37.37
CA LEU A 738 12.40 0.02 38.72
C LEU A 738 12.50 -1.13 39.75
N PRO A 739 13.19 -0.94 40.88
CA PRO A 739 13.37 -1.96 41.94
C PRO A 739 12.15 -2.02 42.88
N ILE A 740 10.96 -2.16 42.32
CA ILE A 740 9.68 -2.29 43.03
C ILE A 740 8.82 -3.40 42.41
N ASP A 741 7.86 -3.90 43.14
CA ASP A 741 6.86 -4.87 42.68
C ASP A 741 5.44 -4.31 42.82
N ASP A 742 4.43 -5.15 42.49
CA ASP A 742 3.00 -4.78 42.55
C ASP A 742 2.46 -4.56 43.96
N ARG A 743 3.22 -4.94 45.01
CA ARG A 743 2.87 -4.72 46.42
C ARG A 743 3.38 -3.39 46.96
N HIS A 744 4.28 -2.72 46.25
CA HIS A 744 4.86 -1.43 46.68
C HIS A 744 3.76 -0.37 46.86
N ALA A 745 3.93 0.50 47.87
CA ALA A 745 2.96 1.54 48.18
C ALA A 745 2.66 2.48 47.01
N ASP A 746 3.66 2.78 46.17
CA ASP A 746 3.54 3.66 45.01
C ASP A 746 2.96 2.94 43.76
N ALA A 747 2.72 1.61 43.78
CA ALA A 747 2.32 0.86 42.58
C ALA A 747 1.02 1.38 41.92
N ALA A 748 0.00 1.64 42.72
CA ALA A 748 -1.28 2.18 42.23
C ALA A 748 -1.12 3.59 41.65
N ALA A 749 -0.34 4.46 42.32
CA ALA A 749 -0.05 5.80 41.88
C ALA A 749 0.74 5.81 40.56
N LEU A 750 1.73 4.96 40.39
CA LEU A 750 2.51 4.82 39.15
C LEU A 750 1.68 4.26 37.98
N ARG A 751 0.73 3.34 38.24
CA ARG A 751 -0.21 2.87 37.21
C ARG A 751 -1.03 4.03 36.65
N LEU A 752 -1.57 4.88 37.52
CA LEU A 752 -2.33 6.07 37.13
C LEU A 752 -1.44 7.11 36.43
N ALA A 753 -0.25 7.39 36.96
CA ALA A 753 0.70 8.30 36.34
C ALA A 753 1.06 7.87 34.91
N ASN A 754 1.41 6.59 34.72
CA ASN A 754 1.70 6.06 33.41
C ASN A 754 0.47 6.06 32.47
N HIS A 755 -0.73 5.87 33.02
CA HIS A 755 -1.97 5.96 32.25
C HIS A 755 -2.21 7.36 31.71
N VAL A 756 -2.01 8.40 32.55
CA VAL A 756 -2.06 9.81 32.10
C VAL A 756 -0.94 10.10 31.09
N PHE A 757 0.27 9.62 31.34
CA PHE A 757 1.42 9.93 30.51
C PHE A 757 1.30 9.34 29.10
N GLY A 758 0.99 8.04 28.98
CA GLY A 758 1.10 7.39 27.68
C GLY A 758 0.07 6.28 27.39
N PHE A 759 -1.15 6.35 27.97
CA PHE A 759 -2.18 5.40 27.59
C PHE A 759 -2.65 5.65 26.16
N PHE A 760 -2.85 4.56 25.42
CA PHE A 760 -3.33 4.59 24.03
C PHE A 760 -4.64 5.36 23.89
N GLY A 761 -4.67 6.31 22.98
CA GLY A 761 -5.87 7.08 22.63
C GLY A 761 -6.15 8.31 23.53
N SER A 762 -5.54 8.44 24.72
CA SER A 762 -5.85 9.54 25.63
C SER A 762 -4.69 10.07 26.47
N GLY A 763 -3.54 9.39 26.47
CA GLY A 763 -2.36 9.84 27.21
C GLY A 763 -1.72 11.08 26.59
N ARG A 764 -0.93 11.82 27.42
CA ARG A 764 -0.26 13.05 26.97
C ARG A 764 0.65 12.85 25.75
N LEU A 765 1.37 11.73 25.69
CA LEU A 765 2.21 11.39 24.53
C LEU A 765 1.36 11.27 23.26
N TRP A 766 0.21 10.58 23.38
CA TRP A 766 -0.70 10.40 22.26
C TRP A 766 -1.26 11.74 21.78
N MET A 767 -1.81 12.52 22.72
CA MET A 767 -2.45 13.81 22.41
C MET A 767 -1.46 14.81 21.78
N ARG A 768 -0.19 14.76 22.19
CA ARG A 768 0.81 15.66 21.63
C ARG A 768 1.41 15.15 20.34
N ILE A 769 2.00 13.96 20.35
CA ILE A 769 2.86 13.47 19.26
C ILE A 769 2.02 12.99 18.08
N ARG A 770 0.86 12.38 18.35
CA ARG A 770 -0.03 11.91 17.27
C ARG A 770 -1.09 12.93 16.90
N GLU A 771 -1.92 13.37 17.87
CA GLU A 771 -3.08 14.21 17.54
C GLU A 771 -2.69 15.65 17.18
N ALA A 772 -1.83 16.28 17.97
CA ALA A 772 -1.49 17.69 17.74
C ALA A 772 -0.40 17.90 16.69
N GLU A 773 0.63 17.05 16.68
CA GLU A 773 1.81 17.25 15.84
C GLU A 773 1.86 16.27 14.62
N GLY A 774 1.04 15.21 14.59
CA GLY A 774 0.97 14.26 13.48
C GLY A 774 2.28 13.50 13.18
N LEU A 775 3.15 13.34 14.18
CA LEU A 775 4.50 12.81 13.98
C LEU A 775 4.58 11.29 13.99
N SER A 776 3.64 10.63 14.65
CA SER A 776 3.67 9.20 14.92
C SER A 776 2.30 8.56 14.68
N TYR A 777 2.28 7.36 14.14
CA TYR A 777 1.06 6.57 14.03
C TYR A 777 0.64 5.97 15.38
N ASP A 778 1.59 5.48 16.16
CA ASP A 778 1.38 4.89 17.49
C ASP A 778 2.46 5.38 18.45
N VAL A 779 2.04 5.99 19.54
CA VAL A 779 2.92 6.41 20.63
C VAL A 779 2.26 6.12 21.96
N ARG A 780 2.96 5.42 22.84
CA ARG A 780 2.41 4.98 24.13
C ARG A 780 3.49 4.72 25.17
N SER A 781 3.07 4.53 26.41
CA SER A 781 3.87 3.96 27.46
C SER A 781 3.14 2.85 28.20
N SER A 782 3.90 1.92 28.74
CA SER A 782 3.39 0.79 29.53
C SER A 782 4.24 0.56 30.78
N LEU A 783 3.61 0.02 31.81
CA LEU A 783 4.26 -0.29 33.08
C LEU A 783 3.89 -1.74 33.46
N THR A 784 4.88 -2.61 33.51
CA THR A 784 4.71 -4.02 33.87
C THR A 784 5.37 -4.27 35.23
N PHE A 785 4.53 -4.50 36.24
CA PHE A 785 5.02 -4.77 37.60
C PHE A 785 5.49 -6.21 37.78
N GLY A 786 6.63 -6.38 38.43
CA GLY A 786 6.99 -7.64 39.01
C GLY A 786 5.98 -8.08 40.08
N THR A 787 5.72 -9.39 40.20
CA THR A 787 4.76 -9.95 41.16
C THR A 787 5.43 -10.71 42.32
N GLN A 788 6.64 -11.19 42.07
CA GLN A 788 7.44 -11.97 43.04
C GLN A 788 8.84 -11.37 43.28
N ASP A 789 9.35 -10.60 42.31
CA ASP A 789 10.58 -9.83 42.43
C ASP A 789 10.29 -8.36 42.32
N ALA A 790 11.10 -7.54 43.01
CA ALA A 790 11.07 -6.08 42.85
C ALA A 790 11.71 -5.70 41.50
N HIS A 791 10.99 -5.97 40.40
CA HIS A 791 11.42 -5.77 39.02
C HIS A 791 10.25 -5.27 38.18
N THR A 792 10.05 -3.98 38.19
CA THR A 792 9.03 -3.34 37.37
C THR A 792 9.68 -2.72 36.15
N ARG A 793 9.12 -2.94 34.97
CA ARG A 793 9.62 -2.40 33.71
C ARG A 793 8.66 -1.33 33.18
N TRP A 794 9.16 -0.13 33.02
CA TRP A 794 8.50 0.92 32.27
C TRP A 794 9.09 1.00 30.86
N VAL A 795 8.21 1.16 29.85
CA VAL A 795 8.57 1.25 28.43
C VAL A 795 7.73 2.32 27.79
N SER A 796 8.36 3.18 26.96
CA SER A 796 7.67 4.06 26.02
C SER A 796 8.08 3.74 24.61
N THR A 797 7.14 3.73 23.68
CA THR A 797 7.37 3.36 22.27
C THR A 797 6.72 4.37 21.32
N ALA A 798 7.30 4.54 20.12
CA ALA A 798 6.67 5.25 19.02
C ALA A 798 7.05 4.63 17.68
N ILE A 799 6.11 4.66 16.73
CA ILE A 799 6.32 4.27 15.32
C ILE A 799 6.07 5.51 14.47
N PHE A 800 7.03 5.90 13.63
CA PHE A 800 7.00 7.18 12.94
C PHE A 800 7.80 7.13 11.62
N ALA A 801 7.62 8.13 10.75
CA ALA A 801 8.42 8.26 9.53
C ALA A 801 9.86 8.73 9.86
N PRO A 802 10.92 8.13 9.31
CA PRO A 802 12.32 8.36 9.71
C PRO A 802 12.74 9.83 9.77
N GLN A 803 12.24 10.69 8.88
CA GLN A 803 12.50 12.12 8.84
C GLN A 803 11.96 12.88 10.09
N ASN A 804 11.04 12.29 10.83
CA ASN A 804 10.44 12.89 12.03
C ASN A 804 11.21 12.58 13.32
N ARG A 805 12.32 11.83 13.25
CA ARG A 805 13.06 11.35 14.44
C ARG A 805 13.33 12.46 15.46
N ASP A 806 13.96 13.53 15.02
CA ASP A 806 14.41 14.61 15.93
C ASP A 806 13.21 15.37 16.54
N ARG A 807 12.10 15.48 15.78
CA ARG A 807 10.85 16.09 16.29
C ARG A 807 10.15 15.17 17.29
N VAL A 808 10.08 13.87 17.01
CA VAL A 808 9.51 12.88 17.96
C VAL A 808 10.32 12.84 19.24
N GLU A 809 11.65 12.84 19.15
CA GLU A 809 12.52 12.87 20.31
C GLU A 809 12.31 14.13 21.15
N ALA A 810 12.31 15.30 20.51
CA ALA A 810 12.09 16.57 21.19
C ALA A 810 10.71 16.65 21.87
N ALA A 811 9.66 16.19 21.17
CA ALA A 811 8.30 16.17 21.71
C ALA A 811 8.18 15.20 22.90
N TRP A 812 8.77 14.00 22.77
CA TRP A 812 8.77 13.00 23.84
C TRP A 812 9.53 13.49 25.08
N GLN A 813 10.75 14.05 24.90
CA GLN A 813 11.55 14.62 25.99
C GLN A 813 10.86 15.78 26.68
N ALA A 814 10.27 16.69 25.89
CA ALA A 814 9.57 17.85 26.44
C ALA A 814 8.31 17.41 27.24
N GLU A 815 7.60 16.37 26.79
CA GLU A 815 6.43 15.86 27.51
C GLU A 815 6.82 15.13 28.80
N LEU A 816 7.94 14.38 28.77
CA LEU A 816 8.49 13.76 29.97
C LEU A 816 8.92 14.84 30.99
N ALA A 817 9.68 15.85 30.56
CA ALA A 817 10.08 16.97 31.40
C ALA A 817 8.86 17.70 31.99
N ARG A 818 7.86 18.02 31.16
CA ARG A 818 6.61 18.66 31.59
C ARG A 818 5.90 17.84 32.67
N SER A 819 5.85 16.52 32.51
CA SER A 819 5.21 15.62 33.47
C SER A 819 5.92 15.58 34.82
N LEU A 820 7.24 15.76 34.83
CA LEU A 820 8.06 15.81 36.03
C LEU A 820 8.00 17.19 36.73
N ASP A 821 8.11 18.25 35.94
CA ASP A 821 8.15 19.63 36.45
C ASP A 821 6.78 20.10 36.95
N GLN A 822 5.76 20.03 36.08
CA GLN A 822 4.41 20.53 36.34
C GLN A 822 3.53 19.49 37.01
N GLY A 823 3.86 18.21 36.86
CA GLY A 823 3.02 17.10 37.28
C GLY A 823 1.78 16.90 36.41
N PHE A 824 0.87 16.10 36.90
CA PHE A 824 -0.45 15.84 36.30
C PHE A 824 -1.52 16.70 37.00
N SER A 825 -2.62 16.95 36.30
CA SER A 825 -3.75 17.72 36.83
C SER A 825 -4.83 16.81 37.45
N ALA A 826 -5.73 17.39 38.24
CA ALA A 826 -6.86 16.68 38.82
C ALA A 826 -7.82 16.12 37.76
N GLY A 827 -8.01 16.86 36.66
CA GLY A 827 -8.86 16.40 35.55
C GLY A 827 -8.29 15.18 34.84
N GLU A 828 -6.97 15.17 34.57
CA GLU A 828 -6.28 14.04 33.95
C GLU A 828 -6.28 12.80 34.85
N LEU A 829 -6.08 12.98 36.16
CA LEU A 829 -6.15 11.88 37.14
C LEU A 829 -7.53 11.26 37.15
N GLU A 830 -8.59 12.07 37.19
CA GLU A 830 -9.97 11.56 37.26
C GLU A 830 -10.35 10.82 35.97
N GLN A 831 -9.93 11.31 34.83
CA GLN A 831 -10.11 10.63 33.55
C GLN A 831 -9.33 9.30 33.50
N ALA A 832 -8.08 9.30 33.93
CA ALA A 832 -7.22 8.12 33.94
C ALA A 832 -7.74 7.04 34.90
N ARG A 833 -8.22 7.46 36.10
CA ARG A 833 -8.83 6.56 37.12
C ARG A 833 -10.04 5.83 36.53
N ARG A 834 -11.00 6.55 35.95
CA ARG A 834 -12.16 5.94 35.28
C ARG A 834 -11.73 4.99 34.17
N SER A 835 -10.90 5.46 33.25
CA SER A 835 -10.42 4.67 32.11
C SER A 835 -9.69 3.39 32.56
N LEU A 836 -8.82 3.46 33.55
CA LEU A 836 -8.08 2.32 34.07
C LEU A 836 -8.99 1.30 34.76
N LEU A 837 -9.93 1.75 35.59
CA LEU A 837 -10.86 0.85 36.25
C LEU A 837 -11.81 0.20 35.26
N ASP A 838 -12.29 0.92 34.25
CA ASP A 838 -13.13 0.36 33.17
C ASP A 838 -12.35 -0.65 32.33
N TYR A 839 -11.10 -0.36 32.00
CA TYR A 839 -10.21 -1.31 31.32
C TYR A 839 -10.02 -2.60 32.11
N ARG A 840 -9.80 -2.51 33.42
CA ARG A 840 -9.67 -3.67 34.34
C ARG A 840 -10.98 -4.48 34.42
N ARG A 841 -12.13 -3.79 34.45
CA ARG A 841 -13.45 -4.42 34.39
C ARG A 841 -13.68 -5.15 33.07
N LEU A 842 -13.35 -4.50 31.95
CA LEU A 842 -13.45 -5.10 30.62
C LEU A 842 -12.53 -6.32 30.49
N SER A 843 -11.31 -6.27 31.00
CA SER A 843 -10.40 -7.41 31.01
C SER A 843 -11.00 -8.61 31.77
N ARG A 844 -11.66 -8.39 32.90
CA ARG A 844 -12.37 -9.45 33.67
C ARG A 844 -13.62 -9.98 32.98
N SER A 845 -14.13 -9.33 31.94
CA SER A 845 -15.25 -9.86 31.14
C SER A 845 -14.81 -10.85 30.05
N GLN A 846 -13.51 -10.92 29.74
CA GLN A 846 -12.95 -11.81 28.73
C GLN A 846 -12.53 -13.15 29.30
N ASP A 847 -13.11 -14.26 28.83
CA ASP A 847 -12.92 -15.59 29.41
C ASP A 847 -11.47 -16.07 29.41
N ALA A 848 -10.76 -15.82 28.30
CA ALA A 848 -9.34 -16.16 28.20
C ALA A 848 -8.46 -15.34 29.18
N ALA A 849 -8.80 -14.05 29.37
CA ALA A 849 -8.11 -13.20 30.35
C ALA A 849 -8.42 -13.63 31.79
N LEU A 850 -9.66 -14.05 32.07
CA LEU A 850 -10.03 -14.62 33.37
C LEU A 850 -9.31 -15.94 33.64
N ALA A 851 -9.20 -16.85 32.68
CA ALA A 851 -8.43 -18.08 32.83
C ALA A 851 -6.95 -17.81 33.11
N ALA A 852 -6.36 -16.81 32.40
CA ALA A 852 -5.02 -16.36 32.64
C ALA A 852 -4.84 -15.71 34.03
N MET A 853 -5.83 -14.93 34.47
CA MET A 853 -5.84 -14.30 35.79
C MET A 853 -5.96 -15.37 36.88
N ALA A 854 -6.87 -16.34 36.75
CA ALA A 854 -7.07 -17.40 37.71
C ALA A 854 -5.80 -18.30 37.89
N THR A 855 -5.12 -18.68 36.81
CA THR A 855 -3.83 -19.40 36.90
C THR A 855 -2.78 -18.56 37.62
N ARG A 856 -2.69 -17.25 37.33
CA ARG A 856 -1.76 -16.35 38.01
C ARG A 856 -2.12 -16.18 39.51
N GLN A 857 -3.39 -16.07 39.86
CA GLN A 857 -3.84 -15.96 41.25
C GLN A 857 -3.52 -17.24 42.03
N LEU A 858 -3.75 -18.42 41.43
CA LEU A 858 -3.31 -19.70 42.01
C LEU A 858 -1.78 -19.71 42.24
N HIS A 859 -0.98 -19.31 41.26
CA HIS A 859 0.48 -19.28 41.34
C HIS A 859 1.01 -18.38 42.45
N LEU A 860 0.34 -17.26 42.68
CA LEU A 860 0.74 -16.25 43.67
C LEU A 860 0.07 -16.42 45.03
N ASP A 861 -0.72 -17.49 45.23
CA ASP A 861 -1.54 -17.69 46.44
C ASP A 861 -2.45 -16.51 46.72
N ARG A 862 -3.03 -15.95 45.65
CA ARG A 862 -4.01 -14.83 45.65
C ARG A 862 -5.41 -15.31 45.24
N ASP A 863 -6.39 -14.45 45.40
CA ASP A 863 -7.78 -14.69 45.04
C ASP A 863 -8.37 -13.52 44.19
N PHE A 864 -9.60 -13.61 43.72
CA PHE A 864 -10.24 -12.50 43.02
C PHE A 864 -10.50 -11.29 43.92
N LEU A 865 -10.56 -11.44 45.23
CA LEU A 865 -10.66 -10.29 46.16
C LEU A 865 -9.35 -9.47 46.20
N HIS A 866 -8.22 -10.03 45.77
CA HIS A 866 -7.00 -9.27 45.52
C HIS A 866 -7.23 -8.20 44.42
N GLU A 867 -7.95 -8.54 43.37
CA GLU A 867 -8.29 -7.57 42.30
C GLU A 867 -9.19 -6.46 42.80
N GLN A 868 -10.12 -6.78 43.71
CA GLN A 868 -10.95 -5.77 44.37
C GLN A 868 -10.10 -4.80 45.17
N ARG A 869 -9.20 -5.30 46.00
CA ARG A 869 -8.27 -4.47 46.78
C ARG A 869 -7.39 -3.56 45.89
N GLU A 870 -6.99 -4.07 44.74
CA GLU A 870 -6.25 -3.26 43.77
C GLU A 870 -7.14 -2.17 43.15
N ASP A 871 -8.39 -2.46 42.79
CA ASP A 871 -9.34 -1.48 42.28
C ASP A 871 -9.62 -0.40 43.32
N GLU A 872 -9.80 -0.77 44.57
CA GLU A 872 -9.99 0.14 45.71
C GLU A 872 -8.75 1.04 45.93
N ARG A 873 -7.52 0.45 45.86
CA ARG A 873 -6.27 1.22 45.95
C ARG A 873 -6.18 2.23 44.83
N ILE A 874 -6.46 1.86 43.58
CA ILE A 874 -6.45 2.77 42.43
C ILE A 874 -7.47 3.88 42.60
N ALA A 875 -8.67 3.56 43.11
CA ALA A 875 -9.76 4.53 43.35
C ALA A 875 -9.38 5.56 44.42
N ALA A 876 -8.60 5.16 45.42
CA ALA A 876 -8.25 6.01 46.57
C ALA A 876 -7.01 6.89 46.34
N VAL A 877 -6.22 6.68 45.27
CA VAL A 877 -4.98 7.44 45.02
C VAL A 877 -5.27 8.94 44.84
N THR A 878 -4.53 9.79 45.51
CA THR A 878 -4.62 11.26 45.39
C THR A 878 -3.69 11.80 44.29
N LEU A 879 -3.95 13.02 43.84
CA LEU A 879 -3.11 13.70 42.84
C LEU A 879 -1.68 13.92 43.38
N GLU A 880 -1.55 14.25 44.66
CA GLU A 880 -0.26 14.40 45.31
C GLU A 880 0.56 13.11 45.26
N GLN A 881 -0.06 11.97 45.57
CA GLN A 881 0.57 10.67 45.52
C GLN A 881 1.02 10.30 44.09
N VAL A 882 0.19 10.58 43.07
CA VAL A 882 0.53 10.33 41.66
C VAL A 882 1.76 11.13 41.26
N ASN A 883 1.74 12.43 41.54
CA ASN A 883 2.85 13.33 41.19
C ASN A 883 4.13 13.02 41.99
N ALA A 884 4.02 12.69 43.26
CA ALA A 884 5.16 12.30 44.08
C ALA A 884 5.80 10.98 43.64
N ALA A 885 4.97 9.96 43.36
CA ALA A 885 5.45 8.68 42.86
C ALA A 885 6.12 8.82 41.48
N TRP A 886 5.51 9.58 40.56
CA TRP A 886 6.10 9.82 39.25
C TRP A 886 7.48 10.47 39.33
N ARG A 887 7.62 11.57 40.08
CA ARG A 887 8.90 12.25 40.31
C ARG A 887 9.96 11.39 41.00
N ARG A 888 9.52 10.50 41.90
CA ARG A 888 10.44 9.61 42.64
C ARG A 888 11.06 8.55 41.72
N TRP A 889 10.25 8.00 40.83
CA TRP A 889 10.63 6.80 40.08
C TRP A 889 11.03 7.05 38.63
N MET A 890 10.56 8.13 38.01
CA MET A 890 10.90 8.49 36.63
C MET A 890 12.10 9.44 36.60
N ASP A 891 13.28 8.86 36.53
CA ASP A 891 14.55 9.59 36.43
C ASP A 891 15.04 9.55 34.97
N PRO A 892 15.00 10.70 34.24
CA PRO A 892 15.44 10.76 32.85
C PRO A 892 16.92 10.37 32.68
N ALA A 893 17.78 10.59 33.70
CA ALA A 893 19.19 10.23 33.65
C ALA A 893 19.44 8.71 33.66
N ARG A 894 18.42 7.91 33.93
CA ARG A 894 18.51 6.45 34.02
C ARG A 894 17.75 5.76 32.87
N ILE A 895 17.07 6.50 32.02
CA ILE A 895 16.31 5.96 30.91
C ILE A 895 17.28 5.60 29.77
N ALA A 896 17.23 4.34 29.33
CA ALA A 896 17.88 3.92 28.10
C ALA A 896 16.93 4.08 26.91
N VAL A 897 17.46 4.56 25.78
CA VAL A 897 16.67 4.79 24.56
C VAL A 897 17.31 4.14 23.35
N ALA A 898 16.47 3.63 22.45
CA ALA A 898 16.88 3.06 21.17
C ALA A 898 16.01 3.59 20.03
N TRP A 899 16.66 3.82 18.91
CA TRP A 899 16.07 4.29 17.66
C TRP A 899 16.49 3.36 16.53
N ALA A 900 15.57 2.92 15.69
CA ALA A 900 15.90 2.15 14.49
C ALA A 900 15.06 2.68 13.29
N GLY A 901 15.71 2.92 12.17
CA GLY A 901 15.07 3.50 10.98
C GLY A 901 16.09 3.81 9.89
N ASP A 902 15.62 4.18 8.71
CA ASP A 902 16.47 4.68 7.62
C ASP A 902 16.73 6.19 7.78
N PHE A 903 17.58 6.53 8.73
CA PHE A 903 17.85 7.93 9.08
C PHE A 903 18.83 8.61 8.13
N LYS A 904 19.60 7.84 7.32
CA LYS A 904 20.56 8.41 6.36
C LYS A 904 19.86 8.83 5.08
N ALA A 905 18.92 8.06 4.59
CA ALA A 905 18.12 8.40 3.42
C ALA A 905 17.12 9.52 3.70
N ALA A 906 16.72 9.71 4.96
CA ALA A 906 15.78 10.73 5.39
C ALA A 906 16.39 12.13 5.64
N ARG A 907 17.72 12.27 5.44
CA ARG A 907 18.44 13.57 5.54
C ARG A 907 18.49 14.25 4.13
#